data_c952d4de8347b13930a4a98994d2b683
#
_entry.id   c952d4de8347b13930a4a98994d2b683
#
_cell.length_a   1.000
_cell.length_b   1.000
_cell.length_c   1.000
_cell.angle_alpha   90.00
_cell.angle_beta   90.00
_cell.angle_gamma   90.00
#
_symmetry.space_group_name_H-M   'P 1'
#
loop_
_entity.id
_entity.type
_entity.pdbx_description
1 polymer ?
#
loop_
_entity_poly.entity_id
_entity_poly.type
_entity_poly.pdbx_seq_one_letter_code
_entity_poly.pdbx_strand_id
1 'polypeptide(L)'
;MRRGGELEREFPYGIVRQLFEPALAGADRAYRDELLSGAAAFAAPLFCGDYLVRGESRKAESAFATLHGLFWLTANLSERRPLVLAVDDLHWADRPSLRWLGYLVRRLEGLPVLVVACLRPKEAEDPLLAEVVSDPFALVLRPPPLTEAAVGVLVREALSPDADAGFCAACFAATGGNPLLVRELLAALASQGVSPTADKAATVRQIGPEGVLRSVRLRLSRLPPEAGLLASSVAILGNDVEPHAAAALAALDLQATAHAAATLARADILRPELPLAFVHPVVRAAVYNGLAPAERERGHAMAARTLAERGAAAEQVAAQLMRTSPRGDRFVAASLRDAARRALAHGAGDNAVAYLRRALEEPPPRRERADVLYELGSAERLTLGPAAADHLRQALVLMDDPVRRGWTALELGRMLFWSGGLADEAVDVLEKAIAELPPDEPDLRQRLEAALLTIAVEEPRAYPRMLQRLERLRAHPPDTSLGGRMLLAALAYHDARAGAPLSPCVARAESALAGGLLYGHEAGMGWCHVGFVLAYSDRLDAAGRVYETVLADARAHGSVFAFALASLLRGTAFYLRGSLADAEADLRLAIDACESHGFAVGLPTPFAFLADTLMERGELRTAAGVLDRVAAGDEVPKTVHLLSFRGSRGRLRIRQGRTREGLAELLELGRRYEALGGRNPAMHAWRSEAALALLELGEREEARRLAAQEIELARQWGAPRALGKALRAAGLVEGGQRGLALLHDAVEVLEDSAALLERARALTDLGAARRRANRRAEAREPLRRGLELADHCGARPLAERAHAELLATGARPRRRVLSGLDALTPSERRVALMAAEGMTNRDIAQALFVTSRTVEVHLSSAYRKLGIGSRLQLPRALAASPETRGEGERVALATPSS
;
A
#
# COMPACT_ATOMS: atom_id res chain seq x y z
N MET A 1 18.74 -8.60 -22.72
CA MET A 1 18.39 -9.86 -22.07
C MET A 1 19.23 -9.97 -20.81
N ARG A 2 18.60 -10.17 -19.65
CA ARG A 2 19.27 -10.33 -18.37
C ARG A 2 18.94 -11.69 -17.80
N ARG A 3 19.74 -12.19 -16.88
CA ARG A 3 19.61 -13.56 -16.40
C ARG A 3 19.58 -13.60 -14.89
N GLY A 4 18.59 -14.27 -14.32
CA GLY A 4 18.55 -14.61 -12.91
C GLY A 4 19.63 -15.62 -12.55
N GLY A 5 20.38 -15.37 -11.49
CA GLY A 5 21.35 -16.28 -10.93
C GLY A 5 20.92 -16.82 -9.57
N GLU A 6 21.24 -18.05 -9.23
CA GLU A 6 20.85 -18.65 -7.95
C GLU A 6 21.31 -17.85 -6.72
N LEU A 7 22.45 -17.16 -6.80
CA LEU A 7 22.96 -16.28 -5.74
C LEU A 7 22.23 -14.91 -5.72
N GLU A 8 21.65 -14.50 -6.83
CA GLU A 8 20.95 -13.22 -6.96
C GLU A 8 19.57 -13.25 -6.32
N ARG A 9 19.00 -14.44 -6.05
CA ARG A 9 17.73 -14.59 -5.34
C ARG A 9 17.72 -13.88 -3.98
N GLU A 10 18.87 -13.81 -3.34
CA GLU A 10 19.05 -13.13 -2.05
C GLU A 10 19.49 -11.66 -2.19
N PHE A 11 19.70 -11.16 -3.41
CA PHE A 11 20.14 -9.79 -3.65
C PHE A 11 18.94 -8.90 -3.97
N PRO A 12 18.60 -7.91 -3.10
CA PRO A 12 17.41 -7.08 -3.27
C PRO A 12 17.42 -6.33 -4.60
N TYR A 13 16.34 -6.43 -5.35
CA TYR A 13 16.18 -5.79 -6.66
C TYR A 13 17.28 -6.17 -7.66
N GLY A 14 17.90 -7.36 -7.57
CA GLY A 14 18.98 -7.78 -8.43
C GLY A 14 18.60 -7.78 -9.92
N ILE A 15 17.45 -8.33 -10.28
CA ILE A 15 16.94 -8.32 -11.68
C ILE A 15 16.62 -6.90 -12.13
N VAL A 16 15.96 -6.11 -11.28
CA VAL A 16 15.60 -4.70 -11.56
C VAL A 16 16.86 -3.89 -11.86
N ARG A 17 17.88 -4.01 -11.02
CA ARG A 17 19.15 -3.30 -11.22
C ARG A 17 19.82 -3.71 -12.52
N GLN A 18 19.90 -4.99 -12.81
CA GLN A 18 20.43 -5.47 -14.08
C GLN A 18 19.66 -4.94 -15.31
N LEU A 19 18.35 -4.75 -15.20
CA LEU A 19 17.53 -4.22 -16.30
C LEU A 19 17.78 -2.73 -16.53
N PHE A 20 17.86 -1.91 -15.47
CA PHE A 20 17.83 -0.45 -15.57
C PHE A 20 19.19 0.23 -15.40
N GLU A 21 20.13 -0.31 -14.61
CA GLU A 21 21.46 0.30 -14.43
C GLU A 21 22.19 0.62 -15.75
N PRO A 22 22.20 -0.26 -16.76
CA PRO A 22 22.88 0.07 -18.03
C PRO A 22 22.23 1.23 -18.78
N ALA A 23 20.90 1.38 -18.71
CA ALA A 23 20.20 2.49 -19.33
C ALA A 23 20.50 3.81 -18.63
N LEU A 24 20.53 3.78 -17.28
CA LEU A 24 20.84 4.96 -16.47
C LEU A 24 22.32 5.33 -16.51
N ALA A 25 23.24 4.35 -16.57
CA ALA A 25 24.68 4.59 -16.71
C ALA A 25 25.04 5.14 -18.09
N GLY A 26 24.36 4.72 -19.15
CA GLY A 26 24.55 5.20 -20.52
C GLY A 26 23.86 6.53 -20.82
N ALA A 27 23.01 7.03 -19.92
CA ALA A 27 22.33 8.31 -20.06
C ALA A 27 23.25 9.48 -19.62
N ASP A 28 23.23 10.59 -20.36
CA ASP A 28 23.81 11.82 -19.86
C ASP A 28 23.05 12.34 -18.63
N ARG A 29 23.63 13.35 -17.96
CA ARG A 29 23.05 13.85 -16.70
C ARG A 29 21.63 14.37 -16.89
N ALA A 30 21.36 15.15 -17.92
CA ALA A 30 20.06 15.76 -18.16
C ALA A 30 18.98 14.69 -18.44
N TYR A 31 19.31 13.70 -19.25
CA TYR A 31 18.41 12.58 -19.54
C TYR A 31 18.20 11.66 -18.33
N ARG A 32 19.23 11.44 -17.53
CA ARG A 32 19.09 10.68 -16.26
C ARG A 32 18.17 11.40 -15.28
N ASP A 33 18.31 12.72 -15.13
CA ASP A 33 17.44 13.53 -14.27
C ASP A 33 15.99 13.51 -14.79
N GLU A 34 15.80 13.52 -16.12
CA GLU A 34 14.47 13.33 -16.74
C GLU A 34 13.88 11.94 -16.44
N LEU A 35 14.66 10.87 -16.60
CA LEU A 35 14.23 9.49 -16.35
C LEU A 35 13.81 9.28 -14.89
N LEU A 36 14.49 9.90 -13.95
CA LEU A 36 14.24 9.82 -12.51
C LEU A 36 13.37 10.98 -11.99
N SER A 37 12.69 11.72 -12.88
CA SER A 37 11.79 12.81 -12.49
C SER A 37 10.43 12.30 -12.01
N GLY A 38 9.71 13.15 -11.26
CA GLY A 38 8.38 12.82 -10.74
C GLY A 38 8.40 11.61 -9.81
N ALA A 39 7.42 10.72 -9.93
CA ALA A 39 7.35 9.52 -9.09
C ALA A 39 8.49 8.52 -9.34
N ALA A 40 9.18 8.57 -10.49
CA ALA A 40 10.35 7.74 -10.75
C ALA A 40 11.52 8.05 -9.79
N ALA A 41 11.55 9.23 -9.16
CA ALA A 41 12.53 9.59 -8.14
C ALA A 41 12.54 8.65 -6.93
N PHE A 42 11.43 7.97 -6.63
CA PHE A 42 11.39 6.95 -5.58
C PHE A 42 12.27 5.73 -5.87
N ALA A 43 12.58 5.46 -7.14
CA ALA A 43 13.50 4.39 -7.52
C ALA A 43 14.99 4.83 -7.48
N ALA A 44 15.29 6.13 -7.42
CA ALA A 44 16.66 6.66 -7.46
C ALA A 44 17.60 6.05 -6.41
N PRO A 45 17.19 5.79 -5.15
CA PRO A 45 18.05 5.16 -4.14
C PRO A 45 18.59 3.79 -4.53
N LEU A 46 17.93 3.07 -5.43
CA LEU A 46 18.41 1.76 -5.92
C LEU A 46 19.64 1.89 -6.83
N PHE A 47 19.81 3.05 -7.49
CA PHE A 47 20.81 3.24 -8.55
C PHE A 47 21.92 4.26 -8.20
N CYS A 48 21.73 5.05 -7.13
CA CYS A 48 22.66 6.10 -6.71
C CYS A 48 23.26 5.74 -5.35
N GLY A 49 24.54 5.30 -5.34
CA GLY A 49 25.21 4.75 -4.15
C GLY A 49 25.39 5.67 -2.94
N ASP A 50 25.34 7.01 -3.10
CA ASP A 50 25.71 7.99 -2.06
C ASP A 50 24.53 8.74 -1.40
N TYR A 51 23.27 8.38 -1.69
CA TYR A 51 22.11 9.10 -1.14
C TYR A 51 21.78 8.74 0.33
N LEU A 52 22.49 7.78 0.92
CA LEU A 52 22.23 7.29 2.28
C LEU A 52 22.77 8.21 3.41
N VAL A 53 23.53 9.28 3.09
CA VAL A 53 24.25 10.09 4.10
C VAL A 53 23.48 11.36 4.52
N ARG A 54 22.42 11.76 3.84
CA ARG A 54 21.67 12.99 4.17
C ARG A 54 20.17 12.78 4.30
N GLY A 55 19.73 12.14 5.38
CA GLY A 55 18.32 12.09 5.71
C GLY A 55 18.02 11.02 6.74
N GLU A 56 18.10 11.40 8.00
CA GLU A 56 17.43 10.69 9.09
C GLU A 56 15.95 10.54 8.71
N SER A 57 15.38 9.34 8.85
CA SER A 57 13.92 9.09 8.80
C SER A 57 13.27 8.59 7.51
N ARG A 58 13.97 7.85 6.65
CA ARG A 58 13.31 7.08 5.59
C ARG A 58 13.06 5.62 5.99
N LYS A 59 12.61 5.38 7.21
CA LYS A 59 12.30 4.01 7.66
C LYS A 59 10.85 3.68 7.31
N ALA A 60 10.64 2.53 6.69
CA ALA A 60 9.45 1.71 6.76
C ALA A 60 8.36 1.79 5.66
N GLU A 61 8.17 2.89 4.95
CA GLU A 61 7.14 2.97 3.91
C GLU A 61 7.69 2.83 2.48
N SER A 62 8.97 2.50 2.35
CA SER A 62 9.72 2.59 1.11
C SER A 62 9.42 1.48 0.07
N ALA A 63 8.88 0.33 0.46
CA ALA A 63 8.67 -0.78 -0.47
C ALA A 63 7.70 -0.42 -1.60
N PHE A 64 6.56 0.16 -1.28
CA PHE A 64 5.59 0.59 -2.30
C PHE A 64 6.11 1.77 -3.12
N ALA A 65 6.72 2.75 -2.47
CA ALA A 65 7.32 3.89 -3.16
C ALA A 65 8.33 3.42 -4.20
N THR A 66 9.17 2.44 -3.85
CA THR A 66 10.15 1.84 -4.76
C THR A 66 9.46 1.13 -5.94
N LEU A 67 8.43 0.30 -5.70
CA LEU A 67 7.67 -0.36 -6.77
C LEU A 67 7.00 0.65 -7.71
N HIS A 68 6.40 1.68 -7.15
CA HIS A 68 5.78 2.76 -7.90
C HIS A 68 6.80 3.59 -8.68
N GLY A 69 7.94 3.91 -8.07
CA GLY A 69 9.05 4.58 -8.73
C GLY A 69 9.61 3.80 -9.91
N LEU A 70 9.77 2.49 -9.75
CA LEU A 70 10.22 1.60 -10.82
C LEU A 70 9.21 1.46 -11.96
N PHE A 71 7.91 1.46 -11.65
CA PHE A 71 6.87 1.52 -12.68
C PHE A 71 7.02 2.81 -13.51
N TRP A 72 7.15 3.96 -12.86
CA TRP A 72 7.29 5.24 -13.57
C TRP A 72 8.63 5.36 -14.29
N LEU A 73 9.71 4.81 -13.76
CA LEU A 73 10.98 4.70 -14.49
C LEU A 73 10.80 3.86 -15.77
N THR A 74 10.05 2.77 -15.71
CA THR A 74 9.73 1.95 -16.89
C THR A 74 8.89 2.74 -17.90
N ALA A 75 7.89 3.47 -17.43
CA ALA A 75 7.07 4.34 -18.26
C ALA A 75 7.92 5.44 -18.93
N ASN A 76 8.80 6.12 -18.17
CA ASN A 76 9.69 7.17 -18.68
C ASN A 76 10.64 6.65 -19.77
N LEU A 77 11.21 5.46 -19.57
CA LEU A 77 12.06 4.80 -20.58
C LEU A 77 11.29 4.45 -21.85
N SER A 78 10.02 4.08 -21.73
CA SER A 78 9.19 3.65 -22.86
C SER A 78 8.64 4.81 -23.70
N GLU A 79 8.69 6.05 -23.20
CA GLU A 79 8.17 7.24 -23.94
C GLU A 79 8.90 7.54 -25.25
N ARG A 80 10.23 7.40 -25.24
CA ARG A 80 11.04 7.71 -26.42
C ARG A 80 11.09 6.56 -27.43
N ARG A 81 11.03 5.31 -26.94
CA ARG A 81 11.08 4.10 -27.78
C ARG A 81 10.36 2.95 -27.07
N PRO A 82 9.66 2.08 -27.82
CA PRO A 82 9.12 0.85 -27.24
C PRO A 82 10.19 0.07 -26.48
N LEU A 83 9.84 -0.40 -25.30
CA LEU A 83 10.75 -1.08 -24.36
C LEU A 83 10.48 -2.59 -24.37
N VAL A 84 11.52 -3.39 -24.50
CA VAL A 84 11.47 -4.84 -24.30
C VAL A 84 12.28 -5.18 -23.05
N LEU A 85 11.61 -5.69 -22.03
CA LEU A 85 12.22 -6.22 -20.82
C LEU A 85 12.36 -7.73 -20.95
N ALA A 86 13.56 -8.24 -21.13
CA ALA A 86 13.80 -9.67 -21.31
C ALA A 86 14.55 -10.23 -20.10
N VAL A 87 13.93 -11.19 -19.40
CA VAL A 87 14.47 -11.86 -18.21
C VAL A 87 14.55 -13.36 -18.46
N ASP A 88 15.75 -13.89 -18.44
CA ASP A 88 16.00 -15.33 -18.49
C ASP A 88 16.08 -15.90 -17.07
N ASP A 89 15.63 -17.14 -16.87
CA ASP A 89 15.62 -17.82 -15.57
C ASP A 89 14.89 -17.01 -14.46
N LEU A 90 13.71 -16.44 -14.75
CA LEU A 90 12.92 -15.60 -13.83
C LEU A 90 12.69 -16.26 -12.46
N HIS A 91 12.70 -17.58 -12.37
CA HIS A 91 12.55 -18.32 -11.12
C HIS A 91 13.72 -18.12 -10.12
N TRP A 92 14.84 -17.55 -10.57
CA TRP A 92 15.93 -17.11 -9.70
C TRP A 92 15.89 -15.63 -9.34
N ALA A 93 14.83 -14.91 -9.75
CA ALA A 93 14.67 -13.51 -9.37
C ALA A 93 14.42 -13.37 -7.86
N ASP A 94 14.91 -12.28 -7.30
CA ASP A 94 14.63 -11.89 -5.92
C ASP A 94 13.17 -11.50 -5.73
N ARG A 95 12.64 -11.66 -4.53
CA ARG A 95 11.22 -11.37 -4.22
C ARG A 95 10.81 -9.93 -4.50
N PRO A 96 11.59 -8.89 -4.16
CA PRO A 96 11.29 -7.50 -4.53
C PRO A 96 11.17 -7.30 -6.05
N SER A 97 12.05 -7.88 -6.86
CA SER A 97 11.96 -7.85 -8.33
C SER A 97 10.70 -8.54 -8.85
N LEU A 98 10.32 -9.68 -8.28
CA LEU A 98 9.07 -10.38 -8.64
C LEU A 98 7.83 -9.56 -8.29
N ARG A 99 7.80 -8.92 -7.12
CA ARG A 99 6.71 -8.02 -6.72
C ARG A 99 6.60 -6.82 -7.66
N TRP A 100 7.74 -6.23 -8.05
CA TRP A 100 7.73 -5.16 -9.04
C TRP A 100 7.19 -5.63 -10.38
N LEU A 101 7.59 -6.81 -10.84
CA LEU A 101 7.10 -7.37 -12.10
C LEU A 101 5.60 -7.60 -12.06
N GLY A 102 5.06 -8.18 -10.98
CA GLY A 102 3.61 -8.33 -10.78
C GLY A 102 2.89 -6.98 -10.71
N TYR A 103 3.50 -5.97 -10.09
CA TYR A 103 2.98 -4.61 -10.07
C TYR A 103 2.95 -3.98 -11.46
N LEU A 104 3.99 -4.18 -12.26
CA LEU A 104 4.14 -3.68 -13.63
C LEU A 104 3.14 -4.33 -14.57
N VAL A 105 3.05 -5.68 -14.58
CA VAL A 105 2.21 -6.45 -15.53
C VAL A 105 0.76 -6.02 -15.45
N ARG A 106 0.20 -5.85 -14.27
CA ARG A 106 -1.18 -5.37 -14.06
C ARG A 106 -1.44 -3.94 -14.55
N ARG A 107 -0.41 -3.20 -14.93
CA ARG A 107 -0.48 -1.78 -15.32
C ARG A 107 0.14 -1.50 -16.70
N LEU A 108 0.40 -2.55 -17.47
CA LEU A 108 1.01 -2.42 -18.81
C LEU A 108 0.07 -1.81 -19.84
N GLU A 109 -1.25 -1.83 -19.62
CA GLU A 109 -2.22 -1.29 -20.57
C GLU A 109 -1.91 0.17 -20.92
N GLY A 110 -1.70 0.43 -22.20
CA GLY A 110 -1.37 1.76 -22.72
C GLY A 110 0.12 2.13 -22.67
N LEU A 111 1.01 1.26 -22.19
CA LEU A 111 2.45 1.46 -22.26
C LEU A 111 3.05 0.66 -23.44
N PRO A 112 3.98 1.24 -24.22
CA PRO A 112 4.69 0.51 -25.29
C PRO A 112 5.81 -0.38 -24.68
N VAL A 113 5.44 -1.30 -23.80
CA VAL A 113 6.36 -2.19 -23.07
C VAL A 113 5.96 -3.64 -23.31
N LEU A 114 6.93 -4.46 -23.71
CA LEU A 114 6.82 -5.92 -23.80
C LEU A 114 7.72 -6.55 -22.75
N VAL A 115 7.16 -7.45 -21.94
CA VAL A 115 7.91 -8.28 -21.00
C VAL A 115 8.03 -9.69 -21.59
N VAL A 116 9.25 -10.19 -21.69
CA VAL A 116 9.56 -11.56 -22.11
C VAL A 116 10.33 -12.24 -20.98
N ALA A 117 9.79 -13.31 -20.42
CA ALA A 117 10.43 -14.02 -19.34
C ALA A 117 10.49 -15.53 -19.60
N CYS A 118 11.60 -16.16 -19.21
CA CYS A 118 11.76 -17.61 -19.23
C CYS A 118 11.73 -18.16 -17.81
N LEU A 119 10.99 -19.23 -17.59
CA LEU A 119 10.93 -19.90 -16.28
C LEU A 119 10.78 -21.41 -16.43
N ARG A 120 11.19 -22.16 -15.43
CA ARG A 120 11.00 -23.61 -15.40
C ARG A 120 9.57 -23.96 -14.97
N PRO A 121 8.89 -24.91 -15.65
CA PRO A 121 7.49 -25.23 -15.34
C PRO A 121 7.22 -25.60 -13.88
N LYS A 122 8.14 -26.30 -13.21
CA LYS A 122 8.01 -26.71 -11.80
C LYS A 122 8.15 -25.55 -10.79
N GLU A 123 8.76 -24.47 -11.19
CA GLU A 123 8.98 -23.30 -10.34
C GLU A 123 7.82 -22.28 -10.41
N ALA A 124 6.88 -22.49 -11.36
CA ALA A 124 5.68 -21.64 -11.50
C ALA A 124 4.68 -21.79 -10.32
N GLU A 125 4.94 -22.68 -9.37
CA GLU A 125 4.13 -22.85 -8.14
C GLU A 125 4.45 -21.79 -7.07
N ASP A 126 5.54 -21.03 -7.19
CA ASP A 126 5.77 -19.87 -6.31
C ASP A 126 4.64 -18.86 -6.49
N PRO A 127 3.98 -18.41 -5.39
CA PRO A 127 2.80 -17.53 -5.47
C PRO A 127 3.02 -16.25 -6.28
N LEU A 128 4.21 -15.63 -6.19
CA LEU A 128 4.53 -14.40 -6.92
C LEU A 128 4.71 -14.66 -8.43
N LEU A 129 5.30 -15.79 -8.79
CA LEU A 129 5.42 -16.21 -10.19
C LEU A 129 4.07 -16.63 -10.76
N ALA A 130 3.26 -17.35 -9.97
CA ALA A 130 1.92 -17.75 -10.35
C ALA A 130 1.04 -16.52 -10.63
N GLU A 131 1.15 -15.46 -9.84
CA GLU A 131 0.44 -14.20 -10.05
C GLU A 131 0.78 -13.56 -11.40
N VAL A 132 2.07 -13.51 -11.77
CA VAL A 132 2.53 -12.97 -13.07
C VAL A 132 2.05 -13.83 -14.24
N VAL A 133 2.14 -15.16 -14.11
CA VAL A 133 1.77 -16.10 -15.17
C VAL A 133 0.27 -16.19 -15.40
N SER A 134 -0.54 -15.95 -14.36
CA SER A 134 -2.00 -16.02 -14.41
C SER A 134 -2.66 -14.69 -14.81
N ASP A 135 -1.90 -13.64 -15.05
CA ASP A 135 -2.44 -12.35 -15.47
C ASP A 135 -3.15 -12.48 -16.83
N PRO A 136 -4.34 -11.86 -17.03
CA PRO A 136 -5.10 -11.94 -18.28
C PRO A 136 -4.33 -11.49 -19.54
N PHE A 137 -3.31 -10.66 -19.39
CA PHE A 137 -2.46 -10.18 -20.49
C PHE A 137 -1.21 -11.04 -20.70
N ALA A 138 -0.96 -12.06 -19.85
CA ALA A 138 0.17 -12.95 -19.98
C ALA A 138 -0.09 -14.06 -21.02
N LEU A 139 0.80 -14.20 -22.00
CA LEU A 139 0.81 -15.31 -22.95
C LEU A 139 1.85 -16.35 -22.56
N VAL A 140 1.41 -17.51 -22.11
CA VAL A 140 2.30 -18.62 -21.75
C VAL A 140 2.62 -19.46 -22.96
N LEU A 141 3.90 -19.46 -23.39
CA LEU A 141 4.41 -20.29 -24.45
C LEU A 141 5.17 -21.47 -23.85
N ARG A 142 4.89 -22.68 -24.34
CA ARG A 142 5.58 -23.92 -23.94
C ARG A 142 6.21 -24.56 -25.17
N PRO A 143 7.46 -24.20 -25.52
CA PRO A 143 8.13 -24.82 -26.65
C PRO A 143 8.27 -26.33 -26.43
N PRO A 144 7.86 -27.15 -27.40
CA PRO A 144 8.08 -28.59 -27.33
C PRO A 144 9.57 -28.92 -27.47
N PRO A 145 10.04 -30.11 -27.02
CA PRO A 145 11.35 -30.60 -27.33
C PRO A 145 11.58 -30.66 -28.85
N LEU A 146 12.83 -30.59 -29.28
CA LEU A 146 13.22 -30.81 -30.67
C LEU A 146 12.77 -32.21 -31.14
N THR A 147 12.29 -32.29 -32.38
CA THR A 147 11.95 -33.57 -32.99
C THR A 147 13.23 -34.35 -33.32
N GLU A 148 13.13 -35.66 -33.53
CA GLU A 148 14.25 -36.51 -33.95
C GLU A 148 14.88 -35.99 -35.24
N ALA A 149 14.05 -35.54 -36.20
CA ALA A 149 14.54 -34.96 -37.45
C ALA A 149 15.36 -33.68 -37.21
N ALA A 150 14.92 -32.80 -36.30
CA ALA A 150 15.64 -31.58 -35.95
C ALA A 150 16.97 -31.88 -35.24
N VAL A 151 16.99 -32.85 -34.31
CA VAL A 151 18.25 -33.34 -33.70
C VAL A 151 19.20 -33.90 -34.76
N GLY A 152 18.67 -34.65 -35.73
CA GLY A 152 19.45 -35.17 -36.87
C GLY A 152 20.11 -34.07 -37.69
N VAL A 153 19.44 -32.94 -37.92
CA VAL A 153 20.02 -31.77 -38.60
C VAL A 153 21.21 -31.24 -37.78
N LEU A 154 21.03 -31.02 -36.48
CA LEU A 154 22.10 -30.51 -35.60
C LEU A 154 23.32 -31.48 -35.53
N VAL A 155 23.07 -32.78 -35.51
CA VAL A 155 24.13 -33.80 -35.54
C VAL A 155 24.94 -33.68 -36.83
N ARG A 156 24.29 -33.55 -37.99
CA ARG A 156 24.93 -33.44 -39.30
C ARG A 156 25.73 -32.14 -39.44
N GLU A 157 25.22 -31.07 -38.94
CA GLU A 157 25.92 -29.77 -38.93
C GLU A 157 27.15 -29.78 -38.02
N ALA A 158 27.04 -30.39 -36.83
CA ALA A 158 28.10 -30.30 -35.80
C ALA A 158 29.18 -31.36 -35.95
N LEU A 159 28.91 -32.58 -36.46
CA LEU A 159 29.85 -33.69 -36.53
C LEU A 159 30.22 -34.08 -37.96
N SER A 160 29.24 -34.44 -38.81
CA SER A 160 29.47 -34.78 -40.23
C SER A 160 28.15 -34.75 -41.00
N PRO A 161 28.11 -34.20 -42.24
CA PRO A 161 26.98 -34.26 -43.12
C PRO A 161 26.44 -35.68 -43.38
N ASP A 162 27.33 -36.67 -43.35
CA ASP A 162 27.04 -38.07 -43.61
C ASP A 162 26.70 -38.90 -42.36
N ALA A 163 26.25 -38.21 -41.27
CA ALA A 163 25.89 -38.85 -40.03
C ALA A 163 24.76 -39.88 -40.24
N ASP A 164 24.99 -41.10 -39.72
CA ASP A 164 24.04 -42.21 -39.82
C ASP A 164 22.72 -41.92 -39.07
N ALA A 165 21.62 -42.39 -39.66
CA ALA A 165 20.27 -42.16 -39.09
C ALA A 165 20.12 -42.83 -37.72
N GLY A 166 20.69 -44.03 -37.49
CA GLY A 166 20.64 -44.70 -36.19
C GLY A 166 21.48 -44.01 -35.12
N PHE A 167 22.56 -43.33 -35.52
CA PHE A 167 23.32 -42.46 -34.63
C PHE A 167 22.54 -41.20 -34.22
N CYS A 168 21.87 -40.56 -35.19
CA CYS A 168 20.98 -39.42 -34.92
C CYS A 168 19.82 -39.77 -33.98
N ALA A 169 19.17 -40.93 -34.23
CA ALA A 169 18.15 -41.46 -33.34
C ALA A 169 18.66 -41.76 -31.93
N ALA A 170 19.89 -42.25 -31.80
CA ALA A 170 20.53 -42.47 -30.48
C ALA A 170 20.80 -41.13 -29.77
N CYS A 171 21.21 -40.08 -30.48
CA CYS A 171 21.35 -38.71 -29.89
C CYS A 171 20.03 -38.17 -29.43
N PHE A 172 18.97 -38.32 -30.19
CA PHE A 172 17.60 -37.93 -29.78
C PHE A 172 17.16 -38.70 -28.54
N ALA A 173 17.30 -40.04 -28.54
CA ALA A 173 16.89 -40.87 -27.40
C ALA A 173 17.68 -40.52 -26.12
N ALA A 174 18.97 -40.19 -26.21
CA ALA A 174 19.83 -39.81 -25.10
C ALA A 174 19.52 -38.45 -24.52
N THR A 175 18.92 -37.55 -25.32
CA THR A 175 18.67 -36.12 -24.91
C THR A 175 17.19 -35.80 -24.74
N GLY A 176 16.28 -36.68 -25.19
CA GLY A 176 14.86 -36.45 -25.26
C GLY A 176 14.49 -35.21 -26.10
N GLY A 177 15.37 -34.81 -27.02
CA GLY A 177 15.21 -33.63 -27.86
C GLY A 177 15.40 -32.29 -27.11
N ASN A 178 15.96 -32.33 -25.92
CA ASN A 178 16.26 -31.08 -25.18
C ASN A 178 17.44 -30.37 -25.89
N PRO A 179 17.25 -29.12 -26.40
CA PRO A 179 18.27 -28.43 -27.19
C PRO A 179 19.61 -28.28 -26.52
N LEU A 180 19.59 -28.02 -25.19
CA LEU A 180 20.79 -27.86 -24.39
C LEU A 180 21.57 -29.19 -24.31
N LEU A 181 20.87 -30.27 -23.96
CA LEU A 181 21.49 -31.59 -23.85
C LEU A 181 22.01 -32.08 -25.20
N VAL A 182 21.31 -31.76 -26.30
CA VAL A 182 21.78 -32.04 -27.67
C VAL A 182 23.10 -31.34 -27.94
N ARG A 183 23.18 -30.03 -27.70
CA ARG A 183 24.40 -29.25 -27.96
C ARG A 183 25.59 -29.75 -27.14
N GLU A 184 25.38 -30.04 -25.88
CA GLU A 184 26.45 -30.53 -24.99
C GLU A 184 26.90 -31.95 -25.36
N LEU A 185 25.94 -32.81 -25.74
CA LEU A 185 26.29 -34.15 -26.24
C LEU A 185 27.14 -34.08 -27.52
N LEU A 186 26.76 -33.19 -28.45
CA LEU A 186 27.51 -33.00 -29.69
C LEU A 186 28.89 -32.45 -29.42
N ALA A 187 29.06 -31.50 -28.53
CA ALA A 187 30.37 -31.01 -28.13
C ALA A 187 31.25 -32.10 -27.50
N ALA A 188 30.66 -32.95 -26.63
CA ALA A 188 31.37 -34.08 -26.05
C ALA A 188 31.82 -35.13 -27.08
N LEU A 189 30.95 -35.46 -28.03
CA LEU A 189 31.23 -36.38 -29.11
C LEU A 189 32.34 -35.86 -30.04
N ALA A 190 32.28 -34.56 -30.40
CA ALA A 190 33.28 -33.88 -31.20
C ALA A 190 34.66 -33.90 -30.51
N SER A 191 34.70 -33.59 -29.19
CA SER A 191 35.95 -33.58 -28.42
C SER A 191 36.60 -34.95 -28.26
N GLN A 192 35.80 -36.01 -28.36
CA GLN A 192 36.29 -37.41 -28.32
C GLN A 192 36.60 -37.97 -29.69
N GLY A 193 36.39 -37.21 -30.76
CA GLY A 193 36.62 -37.64 -32.12
C GLY A 193 35.73 -38.83 -32.57
N VAL A 194 34.52 -38.92 -32.01
CA VAL A 194 33.55 -39.98 -32.30
C VAL A 194 32.96 -39.76 -33.69
N SER A 195 33.21 -40.67 -34.62
CA SER A 195 32.58 -40.68 -35.95
C SER A 195 31.11 -41.04 -35.84
N PRO A 196 30.20 -40.29 -36.50
CA PRO A 196 28.74 -40.47 -36.36
C PRO A 196 28.21 -41.61 -37.20
N THR A 197 28.69 -42.83 -36.93
CA THR A 197 28.38 -44.08 -37.62
C THR A 197 27.46 -44.98 -36.78
N ALA A 198 26.72 -45.91 -37.42
CA ALA A 198 25.72 -46.75 -36.75
C ALA A 198 26.30 -47.58 -35.59
N ASP A 199 27.55 -48.09 -35.73
CA ASP A 199 28.25 -48.87 -34.71
C ASP A 199 28.56 -48.04 -33.43
N LYS A 200 28.65 -46.71 -33.54
CA LYS A 200 28.87 -45.78 -32.44
C LYS A 200 27.62 -45.32 -31.71
N ALA A 201 26.42 -45.72 -32.16
CA ALA A 201 25.19 -45.40 -31.48
C ALA A 201 25.11 -45.94 -30.03
N ALA A 202 25.82 -47.03 -29.72
CA ALA A 202 25.95 -47.55 -28.36
C ALA A 202 26.76 -46.61 -27.45
N THR A 203 27.82 -45.97 -27.99
CA THR A 203 28.65 -45.00 -27.28
C THR A 203 27.85 -43.76 -26.87
N VAL A 204 26.95 -43.27 -27.75
CA VAL A 204 26.05 -42.17 -27.45
C VAL A 204 25.16 -42.45 -26.25
N ARG A 205 24.61 -43.67 -26.14
CA ARG A 205 23.75 -44.11 -25.03
C ARG A 205 24.51 -44.19 -23.70
N GLN A 206 25.84 -44.45 -23.73
CA GLN A 206 26.67 -44.47 -22.53
C GLN A 206 27.05 -43.08 -22.01
N ILE A 207 27.09 -42.08 -22.90
CA ILE A 207 27.47 -40.70 -22.53
C ILE A 207 26.35 -39.99 -21.77
N GLY A 208 25.08 -40.13 -22.10
CA GLY A 208 23.89 -39.64 -21.37
C GLY A 208 23.99 -38.22 -20.78
N PRO A 209 22.93 -37.66 -20.17
CA PRO A 209 22.94 -36.32 -19.55
C PRO A 209 23.97 -36.19 -18.41
N GLU A 210 24.23 -37.27 -17.66
CA GLU A 210 25.25 -37.28 -16.59
C GLU A 210 26.69 -37.28 -17.17
N GLY A 211 26.89 -37.71 -18.40
CA GLY A 211 28.16 -37.67 -19.07
C GLY A 211 28.70 -36.29 -19.33
N VAL A 212 27.81 -35.31 -19.53
CA VAL A 212 28.16 -33.88 -19.70
C VAL A 212 28.84 -33.34 -18.44
N LEU A 213 28.23 -33.58 -17.28
CA LEU A 213 28.80 -33.17 -15.98
C LEU A 213 30.13 -33.87 -15.71
N ARG A 214 30.24 -35.13 -16.08
CA ARG A 214 31.47 -35.92 -15.98
C ARG A 214 32.55 -35.40 -16.94
N SER A 215 32.19 -35.03 -18.15
CA SER A 215 33.12 -34.45 -19.14
C SER A 215 33.74 -33.12 -18.66
N VAL A 216 32.97 -32.23 -18.08
CA VAL A 216 33.48 -30.97 -17.49
C VAL A 216 34.48 -31.26 -16.38
N ARG A 217 34.14 -32.19 -15.48
CA ARG A 217 35.02 -32.59 -14.37
C ARG A 217 36.31 -33.23 -14.88
N LEU A 218 36.24 -34.06 -15.91
CA LEU A 218 37.42 -34.70 -16.52
C LEU A 218 38.30 -33.67 -17.22
N ARG A 219 37.71 -32.69 -17.91
CA ARG A 219 38.50 -31.59 -18.51
C ARG A 219 39.20 -30.80 -17.42
N LEU A 220 38.50 -30.43 -16.35
CA LEU A 220 39.06 -29.65 -15.23
C LEU A 220 40.19 -30.41 -14.52
N SER A 221 40.07 -31.73 -14.33
CA SER A 221 41.09 -32.57 -13.67
C SER A 221 42.39 -32.71 -14.48
N ARG A 222 42.39 -32.38 -15.76
CA ARG A 222 43.58 -32.39 -16.65
C ARG A 222 44.31 -31.03 -16.69
N LEU A 223 43.72 -29.98 -16.10
CA LEU A 223 44.33 -28.66 -16.06
C LEU A 223 45.23 -28.50 -14.82
N PRO A 224 46.12 -27.50 -14.82
CA PRO A 224 46.92 -27.16 -13.65
C PRO A 224 46.06 -26.89 -12.40
N PRO A 225 46.57 -27.19 -11.19
CA PRO A 225 45.80 -27.01 -9.95
C PRO A 225 45.24 -25.61 -9.78
N GLU A 226 45.96 -24.57 -10.20
CA GLU A 226 45.58 -23.15 -10.14
C GLU A 226 44.32 -22.87 -10.96
N ALA A 227 44.13 -23.53 -12.09
CA ALA A 227 42.92 -23.43 -12.89
C ALA A 227 41.72 -24.03 -12.14
N GLY A 228 41.91 -25.16 -11.46
CA GLY A 228 40.87 -25.76 -10.61
C GLY A 228 40.45 -24.86 -9.43
N LEU A 229 41.43 -24.24 -8.76
CA LEU A 229 41.19 -23.31 -7.66
C LEU A 229 40.42 -22.07 -8.15
N LEU A 230 40.82 -21.49 -9.27
CA LEU A 230 40.15 -20.32 -9.86
C LEU A 230 38.73 -20.66 -10.30
N ALA A 231 38.53 -21.80 -10.98
CA ALA A 231 37.21 -22.24 -11.42
C ALA A 231 36.27 -22.44 -10.22
N SER A 232 36.76 -23.04 -9.12
CA SER A 232 35.99 -23.21 -7.86
C SER A 232 35.64 -21.88 -7.21
N SER A 233 36.60 -20.94 -7.18
CA SER A 233 36.40 -19.59 -6.63
C SER A 233 35.36 -18.80 -7.42
N VAL A 234 35.41 -18.84 -8.75
CA VAL A 234 34.41 -18.21 -9.60
C VAL A 234 33.03 -18.88 -9.44
N ALA A 235 33.00 -20.24 -9.30
CA ALA A 235 31.73 -20.94 -9.07
C ALA A 235 31.05 -20.55 -7.74
N ILE A 236 31.82 -20.28 -6.69
CA ILE A 236 31.34 -19.83 -5.37
C ILE A 236 30.93 -18.36 -5.40
N LEU A 237 31.73 -17.48 -5.99
CA LEU A 237 31.43 -16.02 -6.05
C LEU A 237 30.23 -15.69 -6.94
N GLY A 238 29.96 -16.48 -7.97
CA GLY A 238 28.79 -16.30 -8.85
C GLY A 238 29.12 -15.99 -10.30
N ASN A 239 28.32 -15.14 -10.91
CA ASN A 239 28.52 -14.67 -12.27
C ASN A 239 29.25 -13.31 -12.27
N ASP A 240 29.91 -12.99 -13.39
CA ASP A 240 30.54 -11.67 -13.63
C ASP A 240 31.51 -11.26 -12.49
N VAL A 241 32.40 -12.21 -12.12
CA VAL A 241 33.31 -12.08 -10.98
C VAL A 241 34.53 -11.24 -11.36
N GLU A 242 34.80 -10.20 -10.55
CA GLU A 242 36.02 -9.41 -10.68
C GLU A 242 37.29 -10.27 -10.44
N PRO A 243 38.29 -10.21 -11.31
CA PRO A 243 39.49 -11.05 -11.19
C PRO A 243 40.17 -10.98 -9.81
N HIS A 244 40.18 -9.79 -9.19
CA HIS A 244 40.78 -9.59 -7.87
C HIS A 244 40.04 -10.34 -6.76
N ALA A 245 38.72 -10.44 -6.83
CA ALA A 245 37.94 -11.18 -5.85
C ALA A 245 38.15 -12.70 -6.00
N ALA A 246 38.18 -13.19 -7.23
CA ALA A 246 38.49 -14.58 -7.53
C ALA A 246 39.91 -14.95 -7.12
N ALA A 247 40.90 -14.07 -7.39
CA ALA A 247 42.28 -14.23 -7.00
C ALA A 247 42.47 -14.39 -5.50
N ALA A 248 41.83 -13.49 -4.72
CA ALA A 248 41.89 -13.53 -3.28
C ALA A 248 41.26 -14.81 -2.68
N LEU A 249 40.13 -15.24 -3.22
CA LEU A 249 39.45 -16.48 -2.78
C LEU A 249 40.24 -17.74 -3.18
N ALA A 250 40.89 -17.72 -4.36
CA ALA A 250 41.73 -18.80 -4.82
C ALA A 250 43.14 -18.82 -4.18
N ALA A 251 43.48 -17.79 -3.36
CA ALA A 251 44.81 -17.57 -2.84
C ALA A 251 45.91 -17.53 -3.93
N LEU A 252 45.59 -16.91 -5.08
CA LEU A 252 46.49 -16.74 -6.24
C LEU A 252 46.88 -15.24 -6.36
N ASP A 253 48.12 -15.01 -6.86
CA ASP A 253 48.46 -13.66 -7.32
C ASP A 253 47.77 -13.33 -8.66
N LEU A 254 47.83 -12.08 -9.08
CA LEU A 254 47.14 -11.63 -10.31
C LEU A 254 47.71 -12.24 -11.58
N GLN A 255 49.00 -12.54 -11.62
CA GLN A 255 49.65 -13.19 -12.78
C GLN A 255 49.20 -14.65 -12.90
N ALA A 256 49.23 -15.40 -11.82
CA ALA A 256 48.72 -16.77 -11.78
C ALA A 256 47.22 -16.82 -12.11
N THR A 257 46.44 -15.84 -11.62
CA THR A 257 45.01 -15.72 -11.93
C THR A 257 44.76 -15.49 -13.42
N ALA A 258 45.52 -14.58 -14.05
CA ALA A 258 45.39 -14.32 -15.49
C ALA A 258 45.76 -15.55 -16.32
N HIS A 259 46.85 -16.28 -15.92
CA HIS A 259 47.24 -17.52 -16.59
C HIS A 259 46.20 -18.62 -16.43
N ALA A 260 45.67 -18.80 -15.23
CA ALA A 260 44.61 -19.76 -14.95
C ALA A 260 43.31 -19.44 -15.72
N ALA A 261 42.93 -18.16 -15.78
CA ALA A 261 41.76 -17.72 -16.55
C ALA A 261 41.91 -18.00 -18.04
N ALA A 262 43.10 -17.67 -18.64
CA ALA A 262 43.39 -17.97 -20.04
C ALA A 262 43.40 -19.50 -20.31
N THR A 263 43.86 -20.29 -19.37
CA THR A 263 43.81 -21.75 -19.47
C THR A 263 42.40 -22.31 -19.41
N LEU A 264 41.53 -21.76 -18.53
CA LEU A 264 40.12 -22.12 -18.43
C LEU A 264 39.32 -21.69 -19.66
N ALA A 265 39.68 -20.52 -20.26
CA ALA A 265 39.05 -20.05 -21.49
C ALA A 265 39.40 -20.97 -22.68
N ARG A 266 40.66 -21.36 -22.83
CA ARG A 266 41.08 -22.34 -23.86
C ARG A 266 40.42 -23.72 -23.71
N ALA A 267 40.00 -24.05 -22.48
CA ALA A 267 39.31 -25.32 -22.17
C ALA A 267 37.77 -25.18 -22.26
N ASP A 268 37.24 -24.08 -22.78
CA ASP A 268 35.81 -23.78 -22.86
C ASP A 268 35.07 -23.93 -21.51
N ILE A 269 35.71 -23.47 -20.43
CA ILE A 269 35.13 -23.46 -19.07
C ILE A 269 34.72 -22.05 -18.67
N LEU A 270 35.63 -21.06 -18.85
CA LEU A 270 35.32 -19.65 -18.66
C LEU A 270 35.26 -18.92 -20.02
N ARG A 271 34.57 -17.79 -20.05
CA ARG A 271 34.60 -16.86 -21.19
C ARG A 271 35.98 -16.16 -21.24
N PRO A 272 36.45 -15.76 -22.41
CA PRO A 272 37.72 -15.06 -22.53
C PRO A 272 37.66 -13.60 -22.10
N GLU A 273 36.45 -13.04 -22.02
CA GLU A 273 36.21 -11.63 -21.64
C GLU A 273 36.14 -11.47 -20.12
N LEU A 274 36.40 -10.23 -19.66
CA LEU A 274 36.15 -9.81 -18.25
C LEU A 274 34.83 -9.08 -18.13
N PRO A 275 34.17 -9.23 -16.97
CA PRO A 275 34.51 -9.99 -15.77
C PRO A 275 34.44 -11.50 -15.97
N LEU A 276 35.12 -12.26 -15.05
CA LEU A 276 35.16 -13.73 -15.13
C LEU A 276 33.79 -14.37 -15.03
N ALA A 277 33.42 -15.12 -16.06
CA ALA A 277 32.14 -15.82 -16.11
C ALA A 277 32.30 -17.20 -16.78
N PHE A 278 31.48 -18.14 -16.35
CA PHE A 278 31.41 -19.44 -17.05
C PHE A 278 30.79 -19.30 -18.44
N VAL A 279 31.25 -20.09 -19.39
CA VAL A 279 30.68 -20.14 -20.75
C VAL A 279 29.20 -20.54 -20.72
N HIS A 280 28.81 -21.38 -19.76
CA HIS A 280 27.42 -21.81 -19.56
C HIS A 280 27.13 -22.16 -18.09
N PRO A 281 25.88 -21.90 -17.57
CA PRO A 281 25.51 -22.26 -16.20
C PRO A 281 25.64 -23.71 -15.84
N VAL A 282 25.46 -24.64 -16.81
CA VAL A 282 25.64 -26.07 -16.58
C VAL A 282 27.12 -26.39 -16.26
N VAL A 283 28.06 -25.67 -16.88
CA VAL A 283 29.50 -25.80 -16.58
C VAL A 283 29.79 -25.29 -15.17
N ARG A 284 29.23 -24.14 -14.78
CA ARG A 284 29.30 -23.63 -13.41
C ARG A 284 28.70 -24.63 -12.41
N ALA A 285 27.50 -25.15 -12.68
CA ALA A 285 26.84 -26.14 -11.83
C ALA A 285 27.67 -27.41 -11.69
N ALA A 286 28.34 -27.87 -12.76
CA ALA A 286 29.22 -29.04 -12.72
C ALA A 286 30.44 -28.82 -11.81
N VAL A 287 31.06 -27.62 -11.85
CA VAL A 287 32.18 -27.25 -10.97
C VAL A 287 31.69 -27.11 -9.53
N TYR A 288 30.64 -26.33 -9.31
CA TYR A 288 30.07 -26.08 -7.97
C TYR A 288 29.60 -27.36 -7.28
N ASN A 289 28.83 -28.20 -7.97
CA ASN A 289 28.36 -29.47 -7.44
C ASN A 289 29.47 -30.53 -7.35
N GLY A 290 30.60 -30.29 -7.97
CA GLY A 290 31.83 -31.11 -7.82
C GLY A 290 32.54 -30.90 -6.48
N LEU A 291 32.33 -29.74 -5.84
CA LEU A 291 32.87 -29.46 -4.52
C LEU A 291 32.08 -30.24 -3.45
N ALA A 292 32.78 -30.76 -2.46
CA ALA A 292 32.12 -31.38 -1.30
C ALA A 292 31.29 -30.32 -0.54
N PRO A 293 30.17 -30.71 0.12
CA PRO A 293 29.32 -29.74 0.87
C PRO A 293 30.13 -28.87 1.83
N ALA A 294 31.07 -29.47 2.58
CA ALA A 294 31.92 -28.73 3.51
C ALA A 294 32.93 -27.78 2.81
N GLU A 295 33.33 -28.06 1.59
CA GLU A 295 34.20 -27.18 0.79
C GLU A 295 33.41 -25.99 0.28
N ARG A 296 32.19 -26.21 -0.20
CA ARG A 296 31.28 -25.14 -0.61
C ARG A 296 30.99 -24.18 0.54
N GLU A 297 30.65 -24.72 1.69
CA GLU A 297 30.36 -23.92 2.90
C GLU A 297 31.59 -23.11 3.35
N ARG A 298 32.78 -23.70 3.43
CA ARG A 298 34.03 -22.98 3.73
C ARG A 298 34.34 -21.93 2.67
N GLY A 299 34.11 -22.23 1.40
CA GLY A 299 34.29 -21.31 0.30
C GLY A 299 33.38 -20.10 0.40
N HIS A 300 32.07 -20.28 0.70
CA HIS A 300 31.15 -19.20 0.93
C HIS A 300 31.50 -18.36 2.16
N ALA A 301 31.89 -18.96 3.26
CA ALA A 301 32.34 -18.25 4.46
C ALA A 301 33.60 -17.40 4.19
N MET A 302 34.55 -17.92 3.43
CA MET A 302 35.79 -17.20 3.04
C MET A 302 35.46 -16.08 2.04
N ALA A 303 34.59 -16.35 1.05
CA ALA A 303 34.15 -15.35 0.10
C ALA A 303 33.46 -14.16 0.79
N ALA A 304 32.58 -14.42 1.78
CA ALA A 304 31.93 -13.38 2.56
C ALA A 304 32.95 -12.47 3.28
N ARG A 305 33.97 -13.05 3.94
CA ARG A 305 35.02 -12.27 4.62
C ARG A 305 35.86 -11.48 3.62
N THR A 306 36.27 -12.10 2.55
CA THR A 306 37.06 -11.43 1.48
C THR A 306 36.31 -10.25 0.87
N LEU A 307 35.00 -10.42 0.60
CA LEU A 307 34.14 -9.37 0.07
C LEU A 307 33.97 -8.22 1.10
N ALA A 308 33.76 -8.54 2.37
CA ALA A 308 33.62 -7.54 3.45
C ALA A 308 34.92 -6.73 3.64
N GLU A 309 36.09 -7.40 3.68
CA GLU A 309 37.42 -6.75 3.80
C GLU A 309 37.72 -5.81 2.62
N ARG A 310 37.11 -6.08 1.46
CA ARG A 310 37.24 -5.25 0.25
C ARG A 310 36.19 -4.15 0.12
N GLY A 311 35.32 -4.01 1.11
CA GLY A 311 34.27 -2.99 1.11
C GLY A 311 33.15 -3.27 0.09
N ALA A 312 32.91 -4.53 -0.27
CA ALA A 312 31.78 -4.89 -1.10
C ALA A 312 30.46 -4.54 -0.43
N ALA A 313 29.39 -4.42 -1.22
CA ALA A 313 28.03 -4.14 -0.69
C ALA A 313 27.63 -5.22 0.32
N ALA A 314 26.98 -4.79 1.42
CA ALA A 314 26.58 -5.71 2.50
C ALA A 314 25.67 -6.85 1.98
N GLU A 315 24.87 -6.59 0.96
CA GLU A 315 23.99 -7.55 0.32
C GLU A 315 24.78 -8.65 -0.41
N GLN A 316 25.95 -8.32 -1.01
CA GLN A 316 26.83 -9.31 -1.62
C GLN A 316 27.48 -10.22 -0.58
N VAL A 317 27.86 -9.63 0.56
CA VAL A 317 28.38 -10.39 1.72
C VAL A 317 27.28 -11.30 2.26
N ALA A 318 26.07 -10.77 2.44
CA ALA A 318 24.93 -11.54 2.94
C ALA A 318 24.55 -12.70 2.02
N ALA A 319 24.57 -12.52 0.70
CA ALA A 319 24.28 -13.59 -0.26
C ALA A 319 25.22 -14.80 -0.10
N GLN A 320 26.48 -14.56 0.25
CA GLN A 320 27.43 -15.64 0.57
C GLN A 320 27.13 -16.25 1.95
N LEU A 321 26.85 -15.44 2.96
CA LEU A 321 26.56 -15.90 4.33
C LEU A 321 25.27 -16.72 4.43
N MET A 322 24.26 -16.41 3.61
CA MET A 322 23.02 -17.19 3.52
C MET A 322 23.25 -18.64 3.04
N ARG A 323 24.41 -18.94 2.49
CA ARG A 323 24.83 -20.31 2.05
C ARG A 323 25.69 -21.05 3.09
N THR A 324 25.89 -20.45 4.27
CA THR A 324 26.66 -21.07 5.35
C THR A 324 25.74 -21.56 6.46
N SER A 325 26.15 -22.62 7.15
CA SER A 325 25.44 -23.12 8.34
C SER A 325 25.73 -22.25 9.56
N PRO A 326 24.79 -22.14 10.53
CA PRO A 326 25.00 -21.40 11.78
C PRO A 326 26.14 -21.98 12.61
N ARG A 327 27.01 -21.10 13.13
CA ARG A 327 28.18 -21.51 13.96
C ARG A 327 28.42 -20.59 15.18
N GLY A 328 27.53 -19.66 15.45
CA GLY A 328 27.72 -18.66 16.51
C GLY A 328 28.74 -17.58 16.16
N ASP A 329 28.92 -17.28 14.86
CA ASP A 329 29.89 -16.29 14.40
C ASP A 329 29.29 -14.88 14.46
N ARG A 330 29.86 -14.03 15.34
CA ARG A 330 29.46 -12.62 15.49
C ARG A 330 29.61 -11.82 14.19
N PHE A 331 30.61 -12.11 13.38
CA PHE A 331 30.78 -11.47 12.07
C PHE A 331 29.59 -11.74 11.18
N VAL A 332 29.08 -12.98 11.15
CA VAL A 332 27.92 -13.37 10.35
C VAL A 332 26.69 -12.60 10.81
N ALA A 333 26.39 -12.61 12.12
CA ALA A 333 25.24 -11.91 12.68
C ALA A 333 25.30 -10.40 12.40
N ALA A 334 26.45 -9.75 12.59
CA ALA A 334 26.64 -8.33 12.35
C ALA A 334 26.48 -7.95 10.86
N SER A 335 27.08 -8.74 9.96
CA SER A 335 27.01 -8.50 8.52
C SER A 335 25.59 -8.67 7.98
N LEU A 336 24.85 -9.69 8.44
CA LEU A 336 23.44 -9.91 8.07
C LEU A 336 22.53 -8.79 8.58
N ARG A 337 22.77 -8.27 9.80
CA ARG A 337 22.05 -7.10 10.33
C ARG A 337 22.31 -5.83 9.51
N ASP A 338 23.57 -5.61 9.08
CA ASP A 338 23.89 -4.48 8.21
C ASP A 338 23.20 -4.59 6.87
N ALA A 339 23.23 -5.78 6.25
CA ALA A 339 22.51 -6.05 5.01
C ALA A 339 20.98 -5.86 5.17
N ALA A 340 20.41 -6.29 6.30
CA ALA A 340 18.99 -6.11 6.59
C ALA A 340 18.61 -4.63 6.67
N ARG A 341 19.41 -3.80 7.35
CA ARG A 341 19.18 -2.34 7.43
C ARG A 341 19.21 -1.68 6.07
N ARG A 342 20.14 -2.07 5.20
CA ARG A 342 20.22 -1.56 3.82
C ARG A 342 19.05 -2.05 2.98
N ALA A 343 18.69 -3.33 3.10
CA ALA A 343 17.52 -3.88 2.43
C ALA A 343 16.23 -3.12 2.79
N LEU A 344 16.04 -2.79 4.07
CA LEU A 344 14.91 -1.96 4.53
C LEU A 344 14.96 -0.55 3.92
N ALA A 345 16.14 0.07 3.89
CA ALA A 345 16.32 1.40 3.27
C ALA A 345 15.98 1.41 1.77
N HIS A 346 16.15 0.28 1.10
CA HIS A 346 15.79 0.09 -0.32
C HIS A 346 14.36 -0.46 -0.51
N GLY A 347 13.57 -0.64 0.56
CA GLY A 347 12.20 -1.18 0.47
C GLY A 347 12.12 -2.69 0.23
N ALA A 348 13.20 -3.43 0.48
CA ALA A 348 13.27 -4.88 0.32
C ALA A 348 13.03 -5.61 1.66
N GLY A 349 11.84 -5.44 2.24
CA GLY A 349 11.48 -6.00 3.55
C GLY A 349 11.64 -7.51 3.64
N ASP A 350 11.30 -8.25 2.59
CA ASP A 350 11.44 -9.72 2.58
C ASP A 350 12.89 -10.18 2.73
N ASN A 351 13.83 -9.51 2.05
CA ASN A 351 15.25 -9.82 2.19
C ASN A 351 15.75 -9.46 3.59
N ALA A 352 15.31 -8.32 4.14
CA ALA A 352 15.64 -7.95 5.51
C ALA A 352 15.18 -9.01 6.52
N VAL A 353 13.94 -9.50 6.38
CA VAL A 353 13.39 -10.59 7.19
C VAL A 353 14.23 -11.86 7.04
N ALA A 354 14.60 -12.25 5.81
CA ALA A 354 15.43 -13.44 5.57
C ALA A 354 16.80 -13.32 6.26
N TYR A 355 17.47 -12.17 6.12
CA TYR A 355 18.77 -11.91 6.74
C TYR A 355 18.68 -11.91 8.26
N LEU A 356 17.67 -11.27 8.85
CA LEU A 356 17.51 -11.22 10.31
C LEU A 356 17.13 -12.58 10.90
N ARG A 357 16.32 -13.37 10.23
CA ARG A 357 16.03 -14.76 10.64
C ARG A 357 17.30 -15.59 10.65
N ARG A 358 18.11 -15.48 9.60
CA ARG A 358 19.41 -16.18 9.54
C ARG A 358 20.37 -15.66 10.61
N ALA A 359 20.37 -14.34 10.95
CA ALA A 359 21.16 -13.78 12.01
C ALA A 359 20.77 -14.32 13.41
N LEU A 360 19.48 -14.63 13.63
CA LEU A 360 18.99 -15.25 14.88
C LEU A 360 19.47 -16.69 15.04
N GLU A 361 19.76 -17.41 13.96
CA GLU A 361 20.30 -18.77 14.00
C GLU A 361 21.77 -18.80 14.47
N GLU A 362 22.51 -17.69 14.30
CA GLU A 362 23.77 -17.47 14.98
C GLU A 362 23.45 -17.06 16.42
N PRO A 363 23.72 -17.85 17.47
CA PRO A 363 23.25 -17.53 18.83
C PRO A 363 23.93 -16.27 19.38
N PRO A 364 23.36 -15.07 19.16
CA PRO A 364 23.94 -13.84 19.67
C PRO A 364 23.79 -13.78 21.18
N PRO A 365 24.67 -13.05 21.90
CA PRO A 365 24.46 -12.76 23.30
C PRO A 365 23.08 -12.16 23.57
N ARG A 366 22.53 -12.36 24.78
CA ARG A 366 21.16 -11.95 25.15
C ARG A 366 20.78 -10.55 24.66
N ARG A 367 21.69 -9.56 24.86
CA ARG A 367 21.44 -8.18 24.43
C ARG A 367 21.35 -8.04 22.91
N GLU A 368 22.29 -8.63 22.19
CA GLU A 368 22.30 -8.61 20.71
C GLU A 368 21.10 -9.36 20.14
N ARG A 369 20.66 -10.45 20.81
CA ARG A 369 19.46 -11.20 20.44
C ARG A 369 18.20 -10.34 20.54
N ALA A 370 18.08 -9.53 21.59
CA ALA A 370 16.97 -8.59 21.74
C ALA A 370 16.91 -7.58 20.58
N ASP A 371 18.08 -7.08 20.16
CA ASP A 371 18.20 -6.14 19.04
C ASP A 371 17.76 -6.79 17.71
N VAL A 372 18.24 -8.01 17.44
CA VAL A 372 17.88 -8.74 16.22
C VAL A 372 16.38 -9.05 16.18
N LEU A 373 15.80 -9.45 17.30
CA LEU A 373 14.36 -9.71 17.42
C LEU A 373 13.53 -8.44 17.20
N TYR A 374 13.97 -7.30 17.74
CA TYR A 374 13.33 -6.01 17.49
C TYR A 374 13.41 -5.61 16.01
N GLU A 375 14.61 -5.69 15.41
CA GLU A 375 14.82 -5.40 14.00
C GLU A 375 13.96 -6.33 13.10
N LEU A 376 13.87 -7.62 13.45
CA LEU A 376 13.08 -8.61 12.75
C LEU A 376 11.58 -8.32 12.86
N GLY A 377 11.06 -8.10 14.07
CA GLY A 377 9.65 -7.77 14.27
C GLY A 377 9.25 -6.47 13.55
N SER A 378 10.14 -5.47 13.57
CA SER A 378 9.94 -4.22 12.83
C SER A 378 9.93 -4.44 11.31
N ALA A 379 10.81 -5.30 10.77
CA ALA A 379 10.85 -5.63 9.36
C ALA A 379 9.61 -6.44 8.92
N GLU A 380 9.21 -7.44 9.71
CA GLU A 380 8.02 -8.26 9.43
C GLU A 380 6.73 -7.46 9.48
N ARG A 381 6.64 -6.42 10.31
CA ARG A 381 5.50 -5.48 10.30
C ARG A 381 5.31 -4.82 8.93
N LEU A 382 6.40 -4.49 8.26
CA LEU A 382 6.35 -3.87 6.92
C LEU A 382 5.92 -4.84 5.82
N THR A 383 6.14 -6.14 6.05
CA THR A 383 5.76 -7.21 5.11
C THR A 383 4.46 -7.89 5.52
N LEU A 384 3.74 -7.36 6.54
CA LEU A 384 2.53 -7.95 7.13
C LEU A 384 2.74 -9.39 7.63
N GLY A 385 3.94 -9.68 8.12
CA GLY A 385 4.30 -10.99 8.64
C GLY A 385 3.57 -11.32 9.96
N PRO A 386 2.87 -12.46 10.07
CA PRO A 386 2.09 -12.81 11.27
C PRO A 386 2.95 -13.01 12.52
N ALA A 387 4.24 -13.32 12.36
CA ALA A 387 5.17 -13.55 13.48
C ALA A 387 5.75 -12.25 14.09
N ALA A 388 5.50 -11.09 13.50
CA ALA A 388 6.12 -9.83 13.95
C ALA A 388 5.80 -9.49 15.41
N ALA A 389 4.54 -9.71 15.86
CA ALA A 389 4.14 -9.49 17.25
C ALA A 389 4.92 -10.42 18.20
N ASP A 390 5.11 -11.68 17.84
CA ASP A 390 5.83 -12.67 18.65
C ASP A 390 7.29 -12.29 18.81
N HIS A 391 7.95 -11.82 17.75
CA HIS A 391 9.33 -11.38 17.81
C HIS A 391 9.49 -10.10 18.65
N LEU A 392 8.56 -9.13 18.53
CA LEU A 392 8.57 -7.95 19.40
C LEU A 392 8.32 -8.30 20.89
N ARG A 393 7.42 -9.26 21.19
CA ARG A 393 7.21 -9.78 22.56
C ARG A 393 8.49 -10.40 23.12
N GLN A 394 9.16 -11.25 22.32
CA GLN A 394 10.42 -11.85 22.72
C GLN A 394 11.51 -10.80 22.95
N ALA A 395 11.59 -9.78 22.10
CA ALA A 395 12.51 -8.65 22.28
C ALA A 395 12.27 -7.94 23.60
N LEU A 396 11.01 -7.62 23.94
CA LEU A 396 10.64 -6.95 25.21
C LEU A 396 11.08 -7.75 26.44
N VAL A 397 10.97 -9.09 26.40
CA VAL A 397 11.40 -9.97 27.51
C VAL A 397 12.91 -9.95 27.71
N LEU A 398 13.67 -9.75 26.62
CA LEU A 398 15.13 -9.79 26.65
C LEU A 398 15.80 -8.43 26.91
N MET A 399 15.06 -7.32 26.68
CA MET A 399 15.57 -5.96 26.86
C MET A 399 15.60 -5.57 28.34
N ASP A 400 16.71 -5.01 28.78
CA ASP A 400 16.89 -4.50 30.15
C ASP A 400 16.70 -2.98 30.24
N ASP A 401 16.97 -2.25 29.15
CA ASP A 401 16.86 -0.78 29.08
C ASP A 401 15.37 -0.33 28.96
N PRO A 402 14.85 0.44 29.92
CA PRO A 402 13.45 0.88 29.94
C PRO A 402 13.06 1.76 28.75
N VAL A 403 13.99 2.60 28.26
CA VAL A 403 13.69 3.49 27.11
C VAL A 403 13.52 2.67 25.83
N ARG A 404 14.41 1.72 25.59
CA ARG A 404 14.30 0.80 24.44
C ARG A 404 13.06 -0.09 24.56
N ARG A 405 12.72 -0.54 25.76
CA ARG A 405 11.47 -1.27 26.04
C ARG A 405 10.26 -0.39 25.70
N GLY A 406 10.29 0.89 26.03
CA GLY A 406 9.24 1.86 25.68
C GLY A 406 9.01 1.98 24.17
N TRP A 407 10.09 2.15 23.40
CA TRP A 407 9.97 2.18 21.92
C TRP A 407 9.46 0.86 21.35
N THR A 408 9.92 -0.28 21.86
CA THR A 408 9.47 -1.60 21.40
C THR A 408 8.00 -1.83 21.76
N ALA A 409 7.56 -1.41 22.94
CA ALA A 409 6.17 -1.47 23.38
C ALA A 409 5.25 -0.60 22.51
N LEU A 410 5.71 0.58 22.10
CA LEU A 410 4.99 1.46 21.19
C LEU A 410 4.75 0.80 19.83
N GLU A 411 5.78 0.17 19.26
CA GLU A 411 5.67 -0.56 17.99
C GLU A 411 4.78 -1.78 18.11
N LEU A 412 4.93 -2.57 19.18
CA LEU A 412 4.09 -3.73 19.44
C LEU A 412 2.61 -3.33 19.63
N GLY A 413 2.35 -2.29 20.43
CA GLY A 413 0.99 -1.81 20.67
C GLY A 413 0.29 -1.37 19.38
N ARG A 414 0.98 -0.63 18.53
CA ARG A 414 0.49 -0.23 17.21
C ARG A 414 0.17 -1.44 16.33
N MET A 415 1.05 -2.44 16.34
CA MET A 415 0.87 -3.63 15.56
C MET A 415 -0.34 -4.45 16.03
N LEU A 416 -0.48 -4.67 17.34
CA LEU A 416 -1.60 -5.40 17.93
C LEU A 416 -2.94 -4.72 17.62
N PHE A 417 -2.97 -3.39 17.63
CA PHE A 417 -4.13 -2.59 17.24
C PHE A 417 -4.57 -2.87 15.79
N TRP A 418 -3.62 -2.84 14.85
CA TRP A 418 -3.94 -3.06 13.43
C TRP A 418 -4.17 -4.52 13.07
N SER A 419 -3.77 -5.48 13.92
CA SER A 419 -4.02 -6.92 13.69
C SER A 419 -5.46 -7.34 14.04
N GLY A 420 -6.21 -6.51 14.76
CA GLY A 420 -7.59 -6.76 15.18
C GLY A 420 -7.72 -7.78 16.33
N GLY A 421 -8.55 -7.47 17.31
CA GLY A 421 -8.90 -8.39 18.41
C GLY A 421 -7.86 -8.53 19.53
N LEU A 422 -6.73 -7.80 19.50
CA LEU A 422 -5.66 -7.85 20.50
C LEU A 422 -5.48 -6.53 21.25
N ALA A 423 -6.54 -5.71 21.33
CA ALA A 423 -6.50 -4.40 21.99
C ALA A 423 -6.21 -4.52 23.50
N ASP A 424 -6.71 -5.54 24.19
CA ASP A 424 -6.41 -5.81 25.61
C ASP A 424 -4.93 -5.95 25.86
N GLU A 425 -4.25 -6.78 25.08
CA GLU A 425 -2.81 -7.00 25.20
C GLU A 425 -2.01 -5.72 24.87
N ALA A 426 -2.43 -4.99 23.84
CA ALA A 426 -1.80 -3.72 23.48
C ALA A 426 -1.87 -2.71 24.63
N VAL A 427 -3.01 -2.60 25.31
CA VAL A 427 -3.21 -1.75 26.49
C VAL A 427 -2.25 -2.17 27.62
N ASP A 428 -2.20 -3.46 27.96
CA ASP A 428 -1.34 -3.96 29.06
C ASP A 428 0.15 -3.73 28.78
N VAL A 429 0.60 -3.94 27.53
CA VAL A 429 1.98 -3.71 27.11
C VAL A 429 2.36 -2.23 27.25
N LEU A 430 1.48 -1.31 26.80
CA LEU A 430 1.73 0.12 26.88
C LEU A 430 1.68 0.63 28.32
N GLU A 431 0.72 0.19 29.14
CA GLU A 431 0.62 0.57 30.56
C GLU A 431 1.90 0.17 31.33
N LYS A 432 2.39 -1.03 31.09
CA LYS A 432 3.63 -1.52 31.69
C LYS A 432 4.83 -0.68 31.27
N ALA A 433 4.97 -0.39 29.98
CA ALA A 433 6.07 0.44 29.48
C ALA A 433 6.06 1.85 30.08
N ILE A 434 4.88 2.47 30.19
CA ILE A 434 4.73 3.79 30.82
C ILE A 434 5.15 3.77 32.31
N ALA A 435 4.81 2.69 33.03
CA ALA A 435 5.15 2.54 34.45
C ALA A 435 6.66 2.35 34.66
N GLU A 436 7.36 1.68 33.75
CA GLU A 436 8.80 1.39 33.83
C GLU A 436 9.67 2.52 33.27
N LEU A 437 9.10 3.48 32.52
CA LEU A 437 9.85 4.54 31.86
C LEU A 437 10.42 5.58 32.86
N PRO A 438 11.70 5.97 32.73
CA PRO A 438 12.30 7.02 33.54
C PRO A 438 11.57 8.37 33.40
N PRO A 439 11.61 9.24 34.46
CA PRO A 439 10.92 10.53 34.43
C PRO A 439 11.48 11.53 33.42
N ASP A 440 12.72 11.37 33.02
CA ASP A 440 13.47 12.22 32.09
C ASP A 440 13.20 11.94 30.61
N GLU A 441 12.25 11.07 30.32
CA GLU A 441 11.82 10.73 28.96
C GLU A 441 10.35 11.20 28.68
N PRO A 442 10.06 12.52 28.72
CA PRO A 442 8.68 13.03 28.61
C PRO A 442 8.08 12.83 27.23
N ASP A 443 8.85 12.98 26.14
CA ASP A 443 8.32 12.81 24.76
C ASP A 443 7.87 11.35 24.52
N LEU A 444 8.70 10.38 24.87
CA LEU A 444 8.35 8.97 24.72
C LEU A 444 7.17 8.59 25.60
N ARG A 445 7.12 9.09 26.84
CA ARG A 445 5.98 8.90 27.74
C ARG A 445 4.69 9.39 27.11
N GLN A 446 4.69 10.60 26.54
CA GLN A 446 3.52 11.19 25.91
C GLN A 446 3.11 10.46 24.62
N ARG A 447 4.07 9.94 23.85
CA ARG A 447 3.78 9.05 22.70
C ARG A 447 3.09 7.75 23.12
N LEU A 448 3.58 7.13 24.20
CA LEU A 448 2.97 5.90 24.75
C LEU A 448 1.56 6.18 25.28
N GLU A 449 1.36 7.31 26.01
CA GLU A 449 0.04 7.74 26.48
C GLU A 449 -0.93 8.00 25.31
N ALA A 450 -0.48 8.69 24.27
CA ALA A 450 -1.29 8.95 23.09
C ALA A 450 -1.70 7.65 22.35
N ALA A 451 -0.77 6.70 22.22
CA ALA A 451 -1.04 5.40 21.65
C ALA A 451 -2.02 4.58 22.51
N LEU A 452 -1.82 4.58 23.82
CA LEU A 452 -2.72 3.93 24.77
C LEU A 452 -4.14 4.48 24.67
N LEU A 453 -4.32 5.79 24.65
CA LEU A 453 -5.63 6.42 24.49
C LEU A 453 -6.29 6.05 23.16
N THR A 454 -5.49 5.98 22.08
CA THR A 454 -5.99 5.59 20.75
C THR A 454 -6.53 4.15 20.76
N ILE A 455 -5.82 3.23 21.40
CA ILE A 455 -6.14 1.79 21.39
C ILE A 455 -7.25 1.46 22.38
N ALA A 456 -7.22 2.05 23.58
CA ALA A 456 -8.19 1.78 24.65
C ALA A 456 -9.65 2.16 24.29
N VAL A 457 -9.85 2.98 23.25
CA VAL A 457 -11.20 3.26 22.70
C VAL A 457 -11.89 2.00 22.19
N GLU A 458 -11.14 0.99 21.79
CA GLU A 458 -11.68 -0.23 21.20
C GLU A 458 -11.98 -1.33 22.25
N GLU A 459 -11.56 -1.10 23.49
CA GLU A 459 -11.66 -2.12 24.54
C GLU A 459 -12.53 -1.64 25.72
N PRO A 460 -13.76 -2.16 25.84
CA PRO A 460 -14.66 -1.76 26.91
C PRO A 460 -14.12 -2.02 28.33
N ARG A 461 -13.28 -3.03 28.52
CA ARG A 461 -12.67 -3.35 29.82
C ARG A 461 -11.60 -2.37 30.26
N ALA A 462 -10.89 -1.76 29.28
CA ALA A 462 -9.88 -0.73 29.53
C ALA A 462 -10.50 0.64 29.83
N TYR A 463 -11.76 0.88 29.43
CA TYR A 463 -12.41 2.20 29.50
C TYR A 463 -12.44 2.82 30.91
N PRO A 464 -12.78 2.11 32.02
CA PRO A 464 -12.76 2.70 33.36
C PRO A 464 -11.36 3.19 33.79
N ARG A 465 -10.32 2.42 33.48
CA ARG A 465 -8.91 2.79 33.75
C ARG A 465 -8.49 4.00 32.91
N MET A 466 -8.94 4.03 31.67
CA MET A 466 -8.71 5.14 30.75
C MET A 466 -9.34 6.44 31.24
N LEU A 467 -10.54 6.42 31.81
CA LEU A 467 -11.20 7.63 32.36
C LEU A 467 -10.36 8.27 33.46
N GLN A 468 -9.87 7.49 34.44
CA GLN A 468 -9.00 8.00 35.51
C GLN A 468 -7.69 8.59 34.95
N ARG A 469 -7.17 7.98 33.88
CA ARG A 469 -5.97 8.45 33.20
C ARG A 469 -6.22 9.78 32.47
N LEU A 470 -7.34 9.88 31.75
CA LEU A 470 -7.77 11.12 31.09
C LEU A 470 -7.89 12.29 32.04
N GLU A 471 -8.45 12.08 33.25
CA GLU A 471 -8.55 13.12 34.29
C GLU A 471 -7.18 13.63 34.73
N ARG A 472 -6.21 12.72 34.97
CA ARG A 472 -4.84 13.07 35.31
C ARG A 472 -4.13 13.86 34.19
N LEU A 473 -4.27 13.40 32.95
CA LEU A 473 -3.63 14.03 31.79
C LEU A 473 -4.22 15.40 31.46
N ARG A 474 -5.53 15.61 31.72
CA ARG A 474 -6.17 16.94 31.59
C ARG A 474 -5.65 17.95 32.61
N ALA A 475 -5.29 17.49 33.81
CA ALA A 475 -4.72 18.34 34.85
C ALA A 475 -3.28 18.81 34.56
N HIS A 476 -2.55 18.09 33.68
CA HIS A 476 -1.17 18.36 33.32
C HIS A 476 -1.05 18.56 31.81
N PRO A 477 -1.02 19.81 31.33
CA PRO A 477 -0.99 20.08 29.90
C PRO A 477 0.27 19.44 29.25
N PRO A 478 0.12 18.77 28.12
CA PRO A 478 1.25 18.20 27.37
C PRO A 478 2.24 19.28 26.93
N ASP A 479 3.52 18.91 26.79
CA ASP A 479 4.55 19.78 26.25
C ASP A 479 4.42 20.03 24.73
N THR A 480 5.38 20.74 24.13
CA THR A 480 5.36 21.06 22.69
C THR A 480 6.11 20.05 21.81
N SER A 481 6.58 18.96 22.40
CA SER A 481 7.23 17.85 21.67
C SER A 481 6.24 17.14 20.74
N LEU A 482 6.73 16.27 19.87
CA LEU A 482 5.86 15.45 19.03
C LEU A 482 4.93 14.57 19.88
N GLY A 483 5.43 13.94 20.94
CA GLY A 483 4.63 13.17 21.88
C GLY A 483 3.53 14.01 22.51
N GLY A 484 3.88 15.24 22.95
CA GLY A 484 2.92 16.19 23.50
C GLY A 484 1.82 16.60 22.52
N ARG A 485 2.17 16.84 21.25
CA ARG A 485 1.20 17.13 20.20
C ARG A 485 0.29 15.94 19.91
N MET A 486 0.83 14.72 19.87
CA MET A 486 0.05 13.49 19.70
C MET A 486 -0.93 13.29 20.86
N LEU A 487 -0.47 13.48 22.10
CA LEU A 487 -1.29 13.36 23.30
C LEU A 487 -2.40 14.44 23.33
N LEU A 488 -2.09 15.67 22.95
CA LEU A 488 -3.07 16.77 22.87
C LEU A 488 -4.17 16.46 21.85
N ALA A 489 -3.79 15.90 20.69
CA ALA A 489 -4.74 15.46 19.67
C ALA A 489 -5.66 14.32 20.17
N ALA A 490 -5.07 13.32 20.84
CA ALA A 490 -5.82 12.21 21.43
C ALA A 490 -6.82 12.69 22.50
N LEU A 491 -6.39 13.60 23.39
CA LEU A 491 -7.27 14.21 24.41
C LEU A 491 -8.42 14.98 23.76
N ALA A 492 -8.16 15.76 22.71
CA ALA A 492 -9.20 16.49 21.97
C ALA A 492 -10.24 15.53 21.38
N TYR A 493 -9.79 14.43 20.79
CA TYR A 493 -10.65 13.41 20.22
C TYR A 493 -11.53 12.71 21.27
N HIS A 494 -10.94 12.32 22.42
CA HIS A 494 -11.68 11.71 23.52
C HIS A 494 -12.74 12.63 24.09
N ASP A 495 -12.41 13.90 24.32
CA ASP A 495 -13.36 14.91 24.82
C ASP A 495 -14.52 15.12 23.82
N ALA A 496 -14.18 15.25 22.54
CA ALA A 496 -15.18 15.36 21.47
C ALA A 496 -16.09 14.13 21.42
N ARG A 497 -15.54 12.94 21.53
CA ARG A 497 -16.29 11.68 21.51
C ARG A 497 -17.20 11.50 22.70
N ALA A 498 -16.77 11.95 23.87
CA ALA A 498 -17.57 11.96 25.10
C ALA A 498 -18.69 13.01 25.06
N GLY A 499 -18.73 13.90 24.08
CA GLY A 499 -19.72 14.95 23.96
C GLY A 499 -19.43 16.18 24.82
N ALA A 500 -18.17 16.43 25.19
CA ALA A 500 -17.74 17.66 25.81
C ALA A 500 -18.03 18.87 24.89
N PRO A 501 -18.14 20.12 25.43
CA PRO A 501 -18.42 21.29 24.60
C PRO A 501 -17.43 21.46 23.45
N LEU A 502 -17.92 21.88 22.28
CA LEU A 502 -17.17 21.97 21.02
C LEU A 502 -15.95 22.88 21.11
N SER A 503 -16.09 24.08 21.68
CA SER A 503 -15.05 25.11 21.65
C SER A 503 -13.73 24.67 22.28
N PRO A 504 -13.68 24.09 23.51
CA PRO A 504 -12.44 23.55 24.07
C PRO A 504 -11.82 22.40 23.24
N CYS A 505 -12.66 21.52 22.66
CA CYS A 505 -12.18 20.40 21.84
C CYS A 505 -11.48 20.92 20.57
N VAL A 506 -12.10 21.87 19.88
CA VAL A 506 -11.53 22.49 18.67
C VAL A 506 -10.25 23.25 18.99
N ALA A 507 -10.24 24.09 20.03
CA ALA A 507 -9.05 24.84 20.43
C ALA A 507 -7.86 23.91 20.74
N ARG A 508 -8.11 22.79 21.41
CA ARG A 508 -7.08 21.78 21.69
C ARG A 508 -6.59 21.08 20.43
N ALA A 509 -7.49 20.74 19.52
CA ALA A 509 -7.14 20.12 18.23
C ALA A 509 -6.31 21.08 17.35
N GLU A 510 -6.69 22.34 17.25
CA GLU A 510 -5.92 23.36 16.52
C GLU A 510 -4.56 23.62 17.16
N SER A 511 -4.47 23.63 18.50
CA SER A 511 -3.20 23.72 19.22
C SER A 511 -2.28 22.52 18.94
N ALA A 512 -2.82 21.32 18.78
CA ALA A 512 -2.05 20.14 18.44
C ALA A 512 -1.38 20.26 17.06
N LEU A 513 -1.98 20.96 16.11
CA LEU A 513 -1.39 21.19 14.76
C LEU A 513 -0.27 22.23 14.75
N ALA A 514 -0.14 23.05 15.81
CA ALA A 514 0.85 24.12 15.84
C ALA A 514 2.27 23.56 15.67
N GLY A 515 3.04 24.17 14.76
CA GLY A 515 4.41 23.74 14.43
C GLY A 515 4.50 22.60 13.40
N GLY A 516 3.36 22.06 12.93
CA GLY A 516 3.32 21.10 11.81
C GLY A 516 3.86 19.69 12.12
N LEU A 517 4.25 19.39 13.37
CA LEU A 517 4.87 18.11 13.75
C LEU A 517 3.96 16.89 13.49
N LEU A 518 2.63 17.07 13.53
CA LEU A 518 1.69 15.97 13.32
C LEU A 518 1.55 15.51 11.87
N TYR A 519 2.14 16.19 10.90
CA TYR A 519 2.10 15.76 9.51
C TYR A 519 3.18 14.74 9.14
N GLY A 520 4.22 14.58 9.99
CA GLY A 520 5.27 13.58 9.79
C GLY A 520 4.79 12.15 10.08
N HIS A 521 5.44 11.17 9.47
CA HIS A 521 5.12 9.74 9.61
C HIS A 521 5.20 9.22 11.05
N GLU A 522 6.01 9.84 11.91
CA GLU A 522 6.15 9.45 13.32
C GLU A 522 4.94 9.83 14.19
N ALA A 523 4.10 10.75 13.71
CA ALA A 523 2.94 11.25 14.45
C ALA A 523 1.80 10.24 14.63
N GLY A 524 1.90 9.08 14.00
CA GLY A 524 0.88 8.03 14.10
C GLY A 524 -0.52 8.54 13.74
N MET A 525 -1.49 8.38 14.67
CA MET A 525 -2.89 8.79 14.48
C MET A 525 -3.18 10.26 14.88
N GLY A 526 -2.18 11.06 15.26
CA GLY A 526 -2.40 12.41 15.78
C GLY A 526 -3.17 13.32 14.82
N TRP A 527 -2.79 13.38 13.55
CA TRP A 527 -3.49 14.17 12.53
C TRP A 527 -4.92 13.67 12.26
N CYS A 528 -5.16 12.34 12.37
CA CYS A 528 -6.49 11.75 12.24
C CYS A 528 -7.41 12.25 13.35
N HIS A 529 -6.95 12.23 14.61
CA HIS A 529 -7.72 12.71 15.75
C HIS A 529 -8.11 14.16 15.57
N VAL A 530 -7.19 15.02 15.16
CA VAL A 530 -7.47 16.43 14.87
C VAL A 530 -8.49 16.55 13.74
N GLY A 531 -8.28 15.85 12.65
CA GLY A 531 -9.18 15.85 11.51
C GLY A 531 -10.60 15.40 11.87
N PHE A 532 -10.76 14.38 12.71
CA PHE A 532 -12.05 13.94 13.24
C PHE A 532 -12.72 15.04 14.07
N VAL A 533 -12.01 15.66 15.02
CA VAL A 533 -12.56 16.72 15.83
C VAL A 533 -13.06 17.86 14.96
N LEU A 534 -12.25 18.31 13.99
CA LEU A 534 -12.64 19.39 13.08
C LEU A 534 -13.84 19.02 12.20
N ALA A 535 -13.86 17.83 11.61
CA ALA A 535 -14.95 17.39 10.72
C ALA A 535 -16.29 17.27 11.47
N TYR A 536 -16.27 16.68 12.66
CA TYR A 536 -17.49 16.53 13.46
C TYR A 536 -17.91 17.80 14.23
N SER A 537 -17.04 18.83 14.22
CA SER A 537 -17.34 20.19 14.69
C SER A 537 -17.86 21.12 13.58
N ASP A 538 -18.20 20.59 12.41
CA ASP A 538 -18.62 21.34 11.22
C ASP A 538 -17.53 22.29 10.64
N ARG A 539 -16.27 22.16 11.10
CA ARG A 539 -15.10 22.84 10.55
C ARG A 539 -14.56 22.10 9.31
N LEU A 540 -15.44 21.81 8.35
CA LEU A 540 -15.13 20.89 7.22
C LEU A 540 -13.99 21.39 6.33
N ASP A 541 -13.82 22.70 6.14
CA ASP A 541 -12.70 23.27 5.38
C ASP A 541 -11.37 23.11 6.12
N ALA A 542 -11.36 23.30 7.44
CA ALA A 542 -10.16 23.08 8.23
C ALA A 542 -9.74 21.59 8.24
N ALA A 543 -10.70 20.67 8.38
CA ALA A 543 -10.46 19.24 8.25
C ALA A 543 -9.92 18.88 6.85
N GLY A 544 -10.50 19.45 5.79
CA GLY A 544 -10.07 19.28 4.41
C GLY A 544 -8.59 19.66 4.23
N ARG A 545 -8.17 20.82 4.78
CA ARG A 545 -6.75 21.26 4.72
C ARG A 545 -5.81 20.28 5.41
N VAL A 546 -6.18 19.73 6.57
CA VAL A 546 -5.38 18.70 7.25
C VAL A 546 -5.20 17.49 6.35
N TYR A 547 -6.29 16.98 5.79
CA TYR A 547 -6.23 15.78 4.92
C TYR A 547 -5.47 16.03 3.62
N GLU A 548 -5.60 17.21 3.01
CA GLU A 548 -4.85 17.59 1.81
C GLU A 548 -3.35 17.68 2.07
N THR A 549 -2.94 18.24 3.21
CA THR A 549 -1.52 18.29 3.62
C THR A 549 -0.96 16.87 3.78
N VAL A 550 -1.70 15.97 4.46
CA VAL A 550 -1.28 14.57 4.61
C VAL A 550 -1.26 13.84 3.26
N LEU A 551 -2.23 14.08 2.38
CA LEU A 551 -2.24 13.49 1.04
C LEU A 551 -1.05 13.97 0.19
N ALA A 552 -0.67 15.24 0.31
CA ALA A 552 0.52 15.77 -0.36
C ALA A 552 1.79 15.12 0.18
N ASP A 553 1.93 15.01 1.50
CA ASP A 553 3.05 14.34 2.17
C ASP A 553 3.11 12.85 1.82
N ALA A 554 1.97 12.15 1.88
CA ALA A 554 1.86 10.74 1.51
C ALA A 554 2.29 10.47 0.05
N ARG A 555 1.94 11.38 -0.87
CA ARG A 555 2.40 11.32 -2.26
C ARG A 555 3.89 11.58 -2.39
N ALA A 556 4.41 12.57 -1.65
CA ALA A 556 5.84 12.93 -1.68
C ALA A 556 6.74 11.82 -1.11
N HIS A 557 6.24 11.02 -0.18
CA HIS A 557 6.98 9.94 0.48
C HIS A 557 6.52 8.53 0.09
N GLY A 558 5.50 8.39 -0.77
CA GLY A 558 4.99 7.10 -1.22
C GLY A 558 4.26 6.31 -0.14
N SER A 559 3.69 6.97 0.88
CA SER A 559 2.95 6.33 1.96
C SER A 559 1.54 5.96 1.54
N VAL A 560 1.33 4.69 1.16
CA VAL A 560 0.00 4.20 0.77
C VAL A 560 -0.97 4.18 1.95
N PHE A 561 -0.48 3.83 3.14
CA PHE A 561 -1.32 3.81 4.34
C PHE A 561 -1.86 5.20 4.68
N ALA A 562 -0.98 6.21 4.74
CA ALA A 562 -1.39 7.58 5.00
C ALA A 562 -2.30 8.12 3.88
N PHE A 563 -2.02 7.76 2.62
CA PHE A 563 -2.86 8.10 1.47
C PHE A 563 -4.27 7.50 1.58
N ALA A 564 -4.39 6.20 1.88
CA ALA A 564 -5.67 5.51 2.03
C ALA A 564 -6.50 6.11 3.17
N LEU A 565 -5.86 6.32 4.33
CA LEU A 565 -6.52 6.88 5.52
C LEU A 565 -6.94 8.35 5.32
N ALA A 566 -6.09 9.17 4.73
CA ALA A 566 -6.43 10.57 4.44
C ALA A 566 -7.52 10.68 3.36
N SER A 567 -7.53 9.80 2.34
CA SER A 567 -8.61 9.70 1.36
C SER A 567 -9.93 9.28 2.00
N LEU A 568 -9.92 8.30 2.90
CA LEU A 568 -11.10 7.91 3.68
C LEU A 568 -11.67 9.11 4.46
N LEU A 569 -10.82 9.82 5.20
CA LEU A 569 -11.27 10.90 6.07
C LEU A 569 -11.72 12.13 5.28
N ARG A 570 -11.08 12.44 4.17
CA ARG A 570 -11.53 13.52 3.26
C ARG A 570 -12.84 13.13 2.58
N GLY A 571 -12.99 11.88 2.14
CA GLY A 571 -14.26 11.36 1.62
C GLY A 571 -15.39 11.43 2.63
N THR A 572 -15.11 11.14 3.91
CA THR A 572 -16.07 11.33 5.01
C THR A 572 -16.44 12.79 5.18
N ALA A 573 -15.49 13.72 5.14
CA ALA A 573 -15.77 15.16 5.23
C ALA A 573 -16.62 15.66 4.05
N PHE A 574 -16.38 15.18 2.84
CA PHE A 574 -17.22 15.45 1.67
C PHE A 574 -18.64 14.90 1.84
N TYR A 575 -18.80 13.70 2.39
CA TYR A 575 -20.12 13.15 2.73
C TYR A 575 -20.86 14.03 3.73
N LEU A 576 -20.20 14.47 4.81
CA LEU A 576 -20.78 15.34 5.83
C LEU A 576 -21.19 16.71 5.26
N ARG A 577 -20.44 17.23 4.28
CA ARG A 577 -20.78 18.46 3.55
C ARG A 577 -21.99 18.27 2.63
N GLY A 578 -22.14 17.09 2.06
CA GLY A 578 -23.13 16.78 1.02
C GLY A 578 -22.54 16.79 -0.39
N SER A 579 -21.22 16.87 -0.55
CA SER A 579 -20.52 16.68 -1.82
C SER A 579 -20.42 15.19 -2.15
N LEU A 580 -21.58 14.55 -2.36
CA LEU A 580 -21.71 13.07 -2.43
C LEU A 580 -20.83 12.46 -3.53
N ALA A 581 -20.63 13.19 -4.52
CA ALA A 581 -19.89 12.81 -5.68
C ALA A 581 -18.37 12.77 -5.37
N ASP A 582 -17.79 13.79 -4.69
CA ASP A 582 -16.39 13.80 -4.25
C ASP A 582 -16.17 12.76 -3.13
N ALA A 583 -17.17 12.57 -2.27
CA ALA A 583 -17.17 11.54 -1.25
C ALA A 583 -16.98 10.13 -1.87
N GLU A 584 -17.77 9.79 -2.88
CA GLU A 584 -17.66 8.50 -3.57
C GLU A 584 -16.26 8.29 -4.18
N ALA A 585 -15.70 9.31 -4.82
CA ALA A 585 -14.38 9.21 -5.44
C ALA A 585 -13.27 8.91 -4.42
N ASP A 586 -13.22 9.66 -3.32
CA ASP A 586 -12.21 9.47 -2.30
C ASP A 586 -12.36 8.14 -1.54
N LEU A 587 -13.60 7.74 -1.26
CA LEU A 587 -13.87 6.46 -0.59
C LEU A 587 -13.50 5.26 -1.45
N ARG A 588 -13.72 5.34 -2.77
CA ARG A 588 -13.24 4.30 -3.71
C ARG A 588 -11.71 4.26 -3.76
N LEU A 589 -11.04 5.41 -3.84
CA LEU A 589 -9.57 5.48 -3.78
C LEU A 589 -9.02 4.87 -2.49
N ALA A 590 -9.66 5.13 -1.35
CA ALA A 590 -9.27 4.55 -0.07
C ALA A 590 -9.42 3.01 -0.07
N ILE A 591 -10.54 2.49 -0.60
CA ILE A 591 -10.80 1.05 -0.71
C ILE A 591 -9.76 0.39 -1.63
N ASP A 592 -9.58 0.93 -2.84
CA ASP A 592 -8.65 0.40 -3.83
C ASP A 592 -7.20 0.36 -3.28
N ALA A 593 -6.79 1.40 -2.55
CA ALA A 593 -5.49 1.44 -1.90
C ALA A 593 -5.36 0.37 -0.80
N CYS A 594 -6.38 0.19 0.04
CA CYS A 594 -6.39 -0.83 1.09
C CYS A 594 -6.35 -2.26 0.50
N GLU A 595 -7.19 -2.55 -0.49
CA GLU A 595 -7.27 -3.89 -1.11
C GLU A 595 -6.00 -4.24 -1.87
N SER A 596 -5.45 -3.28 -2.63
CA SER A 596 -4.20 -3.50 -3.40
C SER A 596 -2.98 -3.77 -2.52
N HIS A 597 -3.04 -3.42 -1.22
CA HIS A 597 -1.90 -3.50 -0.30
C HIS A 597 -2.18 -4.33 0.96
N GLY A 598 -3.33 -5.01 1.04
CA GLY A 598 -3.65 -5.94 2.11
C GLY A 598 -3.98 -5.29 3.46
N PHE A 599 -4.40 -4.02 3.51
CA PHE A 599 -4.82 -3.35 4.75
C PHE A 599 -6.26 -3.72 5.13
N ALA A 600 -6.45 -4.89 5.75
CA ALA A 600 -7.79 -5.42 6.02
C ALA A 600 -8.54 -4.69 7.16
N VAL A 601 -7.83 -4.22 8.19
CA VAL A 601 -8.46 -3.75 9.46
C VAL A 601 -9.22 -2.43 9.31
N GLY A 602 -8.79 -1.54 8.43
CA GLY A 602 -9.46 -0.25 8.17
C GLY A 602 -10.66 -0.33 7.22
N LEU A 603 -10.85 -1.44 6.51
CA LEU A 603 -11.84 -1.59 5.44
C LEU A 603 -13.32 -1.38 5.82
N PRO A 604 -13.84 -1.79 7.00
CA PRO A 604 -15.26 -1.60 7.30
C PRO A 604 -15.73 -0.13 7.22
N THR A 605 -14.88 0.82 7.59
CA THR A 605 -15.24 2.25 7.62
C THR A 605 -15.42 2.86 6.22
N PRO A 606 -14.47 2.76 5.26
CA PRO A 606 -14.69 3.33 3.93
C PRO A 606 -15.84 2.66 3.18
N PHE A 607 -16.07 1.35 3.37
CA PHE A 607 -17.22 0.65 2.81
C PHE A 607 -18.54 1.18 3.38
N ALA A 608 -18.59 1.47 4.69
CA ALA A 608 -19.76 2.04 5.33
C ALA A 608 -20.13 3.42 4.75
N PHE A 609 -19.17 4.35 4.67
CA PHE A 609 -19.42 5.68 4.12
C PHE A 609 -19.67 5.65 2.62
N LEU A 610 -19.07 4.74 1.87
CA LEU A 610 -19.39 4.54 0.46
C LEU A 610 -20.83 4.04 0.27
N ALA A 611 -21.26 3.08 1.08
CA ALA A 611 -22.65 2.60 1.04
C ALA A 611 -23.65 3.72 1.40
N ASP A 612 -23.35 4.55 2.43
CA ASP A 612 -24.17 5.71 2.78
C ASP A 612 -24.24 6.70 1.63
N THR A 613 -23.11 7.00 1.00
CA THR A 613 -23.04 7.91 -0.16
C THR A 613 -23.88 7.39 -1.33
N LEU A 614 -23.78 6.10 -1.65
CA LEU A 614 -24.56 5.46 -2.71
C LEU A 614 -26.07 5.43 -2.38
N MET A 615 -26.44 5.21 -1.12
CA MET A 615 -27.84 5.28 -0.69
C MET A 615 -28.44 6.67 -0.89
N GLU A 616 -27.68 7.74 -0.59
CA GLU A 616 -28.12 9.11 -0.83
C GLU A 616 -28.24 9.44 -2.33
N ARG A 617 -27.43 8.80 -3.18
CA ARG A 617 -27.53 8.91 -4.64
C ARG A 617 -28.62 8.04 -5.26
N GLY A 618 -29.31 7.20 -4.46
CA GLY A 618 -30.36 6.31 -4.91
C GLY A 618 -29.89 4.95 -5.45
N GLU A 619 -28.63 4.59 -5.23
CA GLU A 619 -28.01 3.39 -5.75
C GLU A 619 -28.05 2.23 -4.74
N LEU A 620 -29.25 1.86 -4.27
CA LEU A 620 -29.44 0.90 -3.17
C LEU A 620 -28.83 -0.50 -3.45
N ARG A 621 -28.88 -0.98 -4.71
CA ARG A 621 -28.31 -2.30 -5.05
C ARG A 621 -26.79 -2.27 -4.98
N THR A 622 -26.16 -1.22 -5.49
CA THR A 622 -24.71 -1.01 -5.40
C THR A 622 -24.28 -0.89 -3.96
N ALA A 623 -25.01 -0.13 -3.13
CA ALA A 623 -24.75 0.01 -1.70
C ALA A 623 -24.80 -1.35 -0.96
N ALA A 624 -25.80 -2.20 -1.29
CA ALA A 624 -25.88 -3.54 -0.73
C ALA A 624 -24.65 -4.39 -1.09
N GLY A 625 -24.28 -4.45 -2.36
CA GLY A 625 -23.11 -5.18 -2.82
C GLY A 625 -21.79 -4.70 -2.18
N VAL A 626 -21.68 -3.38 -1.91
CA VAL A 626 -20.53 -2.82 -1.20
C VAL A 626 -20.45 -3.36 0.24
N LEU A 627 -21.56 -3.39 0.98
CA LEU A 627 -21.57 -3.91 2.36
C LEU A 627 -21.41 -5.43 2.41
N ASP A 628 -21.94 -6.16 1.44
CA ASP A 628 -21.81 -7.62 1.36
C ASP A 628 -20.35 -8.08 1.19
N ARG A 629 -19.50 -7.28 0.54
CA ARG A 629 -18.05 -7.56 0.43
C ARG A 629 -17.35 -7.63 1.79
N VAL A 630 -17.77 -6.83 2.76
CA VAL A 630 -17.21 -6.85 4.13
C VAL A 630 -17.79 -8.01 4.94
N ALA A 631 -19.07 -8.35 4.71
CA ALA A 631 -19.76 -9.41 5.46
C ALA A 631 -19.36 -10.83 5.03
N ALA A 632 -18.76 -10.98 3.83
CA ALA A 632 -18.33 -12.27 3.28
C ALA A 632 -17.04 -12.83 3.92
N GLY A 633 -16.31 -12.05 4.72
CA GLY A 633 -15.15 -12.52 5.50
C GLY A 633 -15.62 -13.26 6.76
N ASP A 634 -15.08 -14.44 7.04
CA ASP A 634 -15.49 -15.34 8.13
C ASP A 634 -15.37 -14.74 9.55
N GLU A 635 -14.62 -13.66 9.74
CA GLU A 635 -14.51 -12.91 10.99
C GLU A 635 -14.46 -11.40 10.74
N VAL A 636 -15.59 -10.73 10.93
CA VAL A 636 -15.57 -9.26 10.99
C VAL A 636 -14.96 -8.84 12.34
N PRO A 637 -13.82 -8.13 12.36
CA PRO A 637 -13.15 -7.73 13.59
C PRO A 637 -14.09 -6.95 14.52
N LYS A 638 -14.08 -7.26 15.82
CA LYS A 638 -14.92 -6.58 16.84
C LYS A 638 -14.36 -5.18 17.19
N THR A 639 -14.07 -4.35 16.19
CA THR A 639 -13.44 -3.04 16.35
C THR A 639 -14.44 -1.89 16.26
N VAL A 640 -14.05 -0.69 16.70
CA VAL A 640 -14.78 0.58 16.52
C VAL A 640 -15.17 0.82 15.06
N HIS A 641 -14.36 0.35 14.12
CA HIS A 641 -14.65 0.43 12.69
C HIS A 641 -15.98 -0.25 12.28
N LEU A 642 -16.44 -1.21 13.07
CA LEU A 642 -17.76 -1.86 12.89
C LEU A 642 -18.94 -0.97 13.27
N LEU A 643 -18.76 0.07 14.07
CA LEU A 643 -19.86 0.95 14.46
C LEU A 643 -20.45 1.64 13.22
N SER A 644 -19.59 2.26 12.39
CA SER A 644 -20.03 2.89 11.15
C SER A 644 -20.67 1.88 10.19
N PHE A 645 -20.09 0.69 10.08
CA PHE A 645 -20.61 -0.39 9.23
C PHE A 645 -22.00 -0.85 9.68
N ARG A 646 -22.23 -1.05 10.99
CA ARG A 646 -23.55 -1.38 11.54
C ARG A 646 -24.57 -0.29 11.26
N GLY A 647 -24.17 0.97 11.44
CA GLY A 647 -25.03 2.11 11.12
C GLY A 647 -25.47 2.12 9.66
N SER A 648 -24.54 1.94 8.74
CA SER A 648 -24.83 1.92 7.30
C SER A 648 -25.70 0.72 6.93
N ARG A 649 -25.42 -0.46 7.49
CA ARG A 649 -26.24 -1.66 7.28
C ARG A 649 -27.65 -1.48 7.86
N GLY A 650 -27.78 -0.85 9.01
CA GLY A 650 -29.07 -0.49 9.61
C GLY A 650 -29.89 0.43 8.71
N ARG A 651 -29.28 1.50 8.21
CA ARG A 651 -29.89 2.45 7.25
C ARG A 651 -30.32 1.76 5.96
N LEU A 652 -29.46 0.88 5.41
CA LEU A 652 -29.78 0.12 4.20
C LEU A 652 -31.01 -0.77 4.42
N ARG A 653 -31.08 -1.52 5.52
CA ARG A 653 -32.21 -2.38 5.84
C ARG A 653 -33.53 -1.58 5.97
N ILE A 654 -33.51 -0.42 6.63
CA ILE A 654 -34.67 0.47 6.70
C ILE A 654 -35.12 0.91 5.31
N ARG A 655 -34.19 1.37 4.46
CA ARG A 655 -34.50 1.77 3.08
C ARG A 655 -35.01 0.63 2.20
N GLN A 656 -34.71 -0.61 2.55
CA GLN A 656 -35.25 -1.82 1.91
C GLN A 656 -36.60 -2.27 2.48
N GLY A 657 -37.19 -1.54 3.43
CA GLY A 657 -38.45 -1.91 4.09
C GLY A 657 -38.31 -2.91 5.25
N ARG A 658 -37.07 -3.29 5.62
CA ARG A 658 -36.72 -4.17 6.72
C ARG A 658 -36.50 -3.38 8.01
N THR A 659 -37.46 -2.53 8.38
CA THR A 659 -37.29 -1.50 9.42
C THR A 659 -36.96 -2.08 10.79
N ARG A 660 -37.57 -3.22 11.19
CA ARG A 660 -37.25 -3.88 12.48
C ARG A 660 -35.80 -4.37 12.56
N GLU A 661 -35.29 -4.94 11.49
CA GLU A 661 -33.90 -5.41 11.44
C GLU A 661 -32.92 -4.23 11.43
N GLY A 662 -33.24 -3.17 10.69
CA GLY A 662 -32.45 -1.94 10.68
C GLY A 662 -32.41 -1.27 12.05
N LEU A 663 -33.52 -1.20 12.74
CA LEU A 663 -33.62 -0.69 14.11
C LEU A 663 -32.73 -1.49 15.08
N ALA A 664 -32.75 -2.82 15.00
CA ALA A 664 -31.92 -3.67 15.84
C ALA A 664 -30.40 -3.37 15.65
N GLU A 665 -29.96 -3.11 14.42
CA GLU A 665 -28.57 -2.69 14.14
C GLU A 665 -28.22 -1.33 14.74
N LEU A 666 -29.15 -0.36 14.65
CA LEU A 666 -28.93 0.98 15.21
C LEU A 666 -28.88 0.96 16.74
N LEU A 667 -29.74 0.18 17.38
CA LEU A 667 -29.73 0.02 18.84
C LEU A 667 -28.47 -0.70 19.34
N GLU A 668 -27.99 -1.70 18.60
CA GLU A 668 -26.74 -2.39 18.91
C GLU A 668 -25.53 -1.47 18.73
N LEU A 669 -25.51 -0.65 17.65
CA LEU A 669 -24.51 0.41 17.48
C LEU A 669 -24.51 1.33 18.71
N GLY A 670 -25.69 1.79 19.13
CA GLY A 670 -25.85 2.68 20.28
C GLY A 670 -25.27 2.08 21.57
N ARG A 671 -25.66 0.84 21.89
CA ARG A 671 -25.14 0.14 23.07
C ARG A 671 -23.60 0.02 23.07
N ARG A 672 -23.02 -0.33 21.93
CA ARG A 672 -21.55 -0.46 21.82
C ARG A 672 -20.86 0.92 21.89
N TYR A 673 -21.41 1.92 21.23
CA TYR A 673 -20.85 3.26 21.23
C TYR A 673 -20.82 3.84 22.66
N GLU A 674 -21.92 3.67 23.42
CA GLU A 674 -22.01 4.10 24.82
C GLU A 674 -21.11 3.29 25.77
N ALA A 675 -21.02 1.98 25.58
CA ALA A 675 -20.11 1.10 26.35
C ALA A 675 -18.64 1.51 26.22
N LEU A 676 -18.29 2.10 25.08
CA LEU A 676 -16.96 2.67 24.81
C LEU A 676 -16.89 4.18 25.15
N GLY A 677 -17.85 4.72 25.90
CA GLY A 677 -17.89 6.13 26.33
C GLY A 677 -18.26 7.15 25.28
N GLY A 678 -18.73 6.70 24.12
CA GLY A 678 -19.19 7.60 23.06
C GLY A 678 -20.57 8.17 23.35
N ARG A 679 -20.73 9.50 23.32
CA ARG A 679 -21.99 10.20 23.56
C ARG A 679 -22.32 11.24 22.50
N ASN A 680 -21.33 11.64 21.69
CA ASN A 680 -21.46 12.71 20.72
C ASN A 680 -22.33 12.30 19.53
N PRO A 681 -23.52 12.93 19.33
CA PRO A 681 -24.39 12.62 18.21
C PRO A 681 -23.85 13.06 16.85
N ALA A 682 -22.86 13.96 16.82
CA ALA A 682 -22.21 14.37 15.58
C ALA A 682 -21.45 13.20 14.93
N MET A 683 -20.90 12.28 15.72
CA MET A 683 -20.19 11.09 15.24
C MET A 683 -21.17 9.96 14.86
N HIS A 684 -22.12 9.65 15.73
CA HIS A 684 -23.14 8.62 15.50
C HIS A 684 -24.51 9.10 16.00
N ALA A 685 -25.35 9.59 15.10
CA ALA A 685 -26.72 10.06 15.41
C ALA A 685 -27.74 8.89 15.48
N TRP A 686 -27.33 7.79 16.12
CA TRP A 686 -28.11 6.55 16.13
C TRP A 686 -29.50 6.72 16.78
N ARG A 687 -29.63 7.60 17.80
CA ARG A 687 -30.90 7.87 18.46
C ARG A 687 -31.89 8.55 17.52
N SER A 688 -31.47 9.54 16.76
CA SER A 688 -32.31 10.20 15.74
C SER A 688 -32.76 9.21 14.67
N GLU A 689 -31.88 8.33 14.21
CA GLU A 689 -32.20 7.34 13.19
C GLU A 689 -33.11 6.23 13.73
N ALA A 690 -32.86 5.75 14.95
CA ALA A 690 -33.72 4.80 15.62
C ALA A 690 -35.11 5.38 15.94
N ALA A 691 -35.19 6.68 16.34
CA ALA A 691 -36.45 7.36 16.59
C ALA A 691 -37.35 7.44 15.32
N LEU A 692 -36.74 7.69 14.16
CA LEU A 692 -37.47 7.67 12.88
C LEU A 692 -37.93 6.23 12.51
N ALA A 693 -37.13 5.21 12.74
CA ALA A 693 -37.50 3.83 12.52
C ALA A 693 -38.62 3.37 13.46
N LEU A 694 -38.55 3.74 14.74
CA LEU A 694 -39.61 3.51 15.72
C LEU A 694 -40.92 4.20 15.34
N LEU A 695 -40.85 5.42 14.82
CA LEU A 695 -42.03 6.16 14.32
C LEU A 695 -42.74 5.39 13.19
N GLU A 696 -41.97 4.83 12.25
CA GLU A 696 -42.49 3.98 11.17
C GLU A 696 -43.15 2.71 11.70
N LEU A 697 -42.66 2.14 12.80
CA LEU A 697 -43.22 0.97 13.49
C LEU A 697 -44.38 1.27 14.40
N GLY A 698 -44.71 2.56 14.59
CA GLY A 698 -45.83 3.02 15.45
C GLY A 698 -45.45 3.16 16.94
N GLU A 699 -44.20 2.96 17.31
CA GLU A 699 -43.65 3.00 18.68
C GLU A 699 -43.33 4.44 19.12
N ARG A 700 -44.30 5.32 19.14
CA ARG A 700 -44.13 6.79 19.28
C ARG A 700 -43.50 7.24 20.59
N GLU A 701 -43.82 6.61 21.73
CA GLU A 701 -43.28 7.03 23.03
C GLU A 701 -41.75 6.80 23.10
N GLU A 702 -41.28 5.66 22.64
CA GLU A 702 -39.85 5.39 22.61
C GLU A 702 -39.11 6.28 21.58
N ALA A 703 -39.75 6.55 20.43
CA ALA A 703 -39.25 7.51 19.44
C ALA A 703 -39.04 8.90 20.04
N ARG A 704 -40.02 9.40 20.80
CA ARG A 704 -39.93 10.72 21.49
C ARG A 704 -38.81 10.73 22.52
N ARG A 705 -38.71 9.66 23.32
CA ARG A 705 -37.64 9.54 24.33
C ARG A 705 -36.26 9.64 23.72
N LEU A 706 -35.99 8.87 22.67
CA LEU A 706 -34.69 8.88 21.97
C LEU A 706 -34.42 10.24 21.29
N ALA A 707 -35.43 10.82 20.63
CA ALA A 707 -35.27 12.12 19.97
C ALA A 707 -34.98 13.25 20.98
N ALA A 708 -35.63 13.25 22.15
CA ALA A 708 -35.36 14.21 23.20
C ALA A 708 -33.95 14.10 23.77
N GLN A 709 -33.49 12.87 24.03
CA GLN A 709 -32.11 12.63 24.47
C GLN A 709 -31.07 13.10 23.45
N GLU A 710 -31.32 12.88 22.16
CA GLU A 710 -30.38 13.32 21.12
C GLU A 710 -30.27 14.85 21.02
N ILE A 711 -31.41 15.59 21.17
CA ILE A 711 -31.40 17.06 21.20
C ILE A 711 -30.52 17.57 22.35
N GLU A 712 -30.66 16.97 23.54
CA GLU A 712 -29.90 17.39 24.71
C GLU A 712 -28.39 17.22 24.50
N LEU A 713 -28.00 16.06 24.01
CA LEU A 713 -26.59 15.75 23.68
C LEU A 713 -26.06 16.65 22.54
N ALA A 714 -26.89 16.93 21.54
CA ALA A 714 -26.52 17.80 20.42
C ALA A 714 -26.35 19.24 20.84
N ARG A 715 -27.18 19.76 21.77
CA ARG A 715 -27.04 21.07 22.38
C ARG A 715 -25.75 21.17 23.21
N GLN A 716 -25.48 20.15 24.02
CA GLN A 716 -24.24 20.09 24.80
C GLN A 716 -22.99 20.13 23.90
N TRP A 717 -22.98 19.41 22.81
CA TRP A 717 -21.89 19.45 21.83
C TRP A 717 -21.78 20.80 21.13
N GLY A 718 -22.90 21.33 20.61
CA GLY A 718 -23.00 22.65 20.04
C GLY A 718 -22.71 22.79 18.54
N ALA A 719 -22.50 21.68 17.79
CA ALA A 719 -22.32 21.75 16.33
C ALA A 719 -23.66 21.86 15.60
N PRO A 720 -23.82 22.80 14.63
CA PRO A 720 -25.09 23.02 13.93
C PRO A 720 -25.64 21.78 13.23
N ARG A 721 -24.81 20.99 12.56
CA ARG A 721 -25.24 19.78 11.85
C ARG A 721 -25.85 18.74 12.79
N ALA A 722 -25.24 18.50 13.94
CA ALA A 722 -25.74 17.54 14.92
C ALA A 722 -27.07 18.00 15.51
N LEU A 723 -27.16 19.28 15.89
CA LEU A 723 -28.36 19.86 16.47
C LEU A 723 -29.49 19.92 15.44
N GLY A 724 -29.24 20.37 14.22
CA GLY A 724 -30.23 20.40 13.15
C GLY A 724 -30.79 19.02 12.80
N LYS A 725 -29.94 17.99 12.76
CA LYS A 725 -30.35 16.58 12.54
C LYS A 725 -31.25 16.09 13.68
N ALA A 726 -30.91 16.40 14.94
CA ALA A 726 -31.68 16.01 16.10
C ALA A 726 -33.05 16.70 16.14
N LEU A 727 -33.08 18.03 15.91
CA LEU A 727 -34.33 18.83 15.86
C LEU A 727 -35.23 18.35 14.72
N ARG A 728 -34.69 18.07 13.55
CA ARG A 728 -35.43 17.50 12.39
C ARG A 728 -36.11 16.17 12.75
N ALA A 729 -35.33 15.22 13.36
CA ALA A 729 -35.89 13.93 13.77
C ALA A 729 -37.00 14.09 14.79
N ALA A 730 -36.79 14.91 15.83
CA ALA A 730 -37.77 15.20 16.83
C ALA A 730 -39.04 15.88 16.26
N GLY A 731 -38.86 16.81 15.31
CA GLY A 731 -39.97 17.48 14.64
C GLY A 731 -40.86 16.53 13.85
N LEU A 732 -40.26 15.51 13.20
CA LEU A 732 -40.99 14.43 12.50
C LEU A 732 -41.74 13.52 13.49
N VAL A 733 -41.09 13.18 14.61
CA VAL A 733 -41.69 12.33 15.65
C VAL A 733 -42.86 13.01 16.37
N GLU A 734 -42.71 14.27 16.74
CA GLU A 734 -43.75 15.05 17.43
C GLU A 734 -44.97 15.33 16.54
N GLY A 735 -44.73 15.80 15.33
CA GLY A 735 -45.79 16.19 14.41
C GLY A 735 -46.58 17.44 14.89
N GLY A 736 -47.65 17.79 14.20
CA GLY A 736 -48.54 18.93 14.57
C GLY A 736 -47.78 20.27 14.64
N GLN A 737 -48.24 21.19 15.48
CA GLN A 737 -47.65 22.54 15.63
C GLN A 737 -46.27 22.51 16.32
N ARG A 738 -46.09 21.63 17.32
CA ARG A 738 -44.80 21.45 17.99
C ARG A 738 -43.74 20.91 17.02
N GLY A 739 -44.13 19.93 16.20
CA GLY A 739 -43.24 19.37 15.19
C GLY A 739 -42.86 20.41 14.14
N LEU A 740 -43.78 21.27 13.69
CA LEU A 740 -43.48 22.36 12.77
C LEU A 740 -42.50 23.38 13.35
N ALA A 741 -42.61 23.71 14.66
CA ALA A 741 -41.64 24.56 15.34
C ALA A 741 -40.24 23.96 15.33
N LEU A 742 -40.10 22.68 15.73
CA LEU A 742 -38.82 21.98 15.75
C LEU A 742 -38.20 21.85 14.36
N LEU A 743 -39.02 21.66 13.32
CA LEU A 743 -38.51 21.62 11.92
C LEU A 743 -38.08 23.01 11.46
N HIS A 744 -38.72 24.08 11.95
CA HIS A 744 -38.27 25.43 11.66
C HIS A 744 -36.93 25.71 12.32
N ASP A 745 -36.83 25.41 13.63
CA ASP A 745 -35.58 25.56 14.39
C ASP A 745 -34.44 24.74 13.72
N ALA A 746 -34.72 23.55 13.20
CA ALA A 746 -33.75 22.74 12.48
C ALA A 746 -33.22 23.43 11.21
N VAL A 747 -34.12 24.11 10.45
CA VAL A 747 -33.71 24.86 9.27
C VAL A 747 -32.87 26.08 9.65
N GLU A 748 -33.29 26.82 10.71
CA GLU A 748 -32.57 27.99 11.21
C GLU A 748 -31.14 27.64 11.66
N VAL A 749 -31.00 26.59 12.49
CA VAL A 749 -29.70 26.13 12.99
C VAL A 749 -28.78 25.70 11.85
N LEU A 750 -29.34 25.17 10.75
CA LEU A 750 -28.54 24.71 9.59
C LEU A 750 -28.30 25.83 8.55
N GLU A 751 -28.80 27.05 8.75
CA GLU A 751 -28.66 28.14 7.75
C GLU A 751 -27.21 28.43 7.43
N ASP A 752 -26.36 28.56 8.46
CA ASP A 752 -24.93 28.86 8.33
C ASP A 752 -24.02 27.61 8.36
N SER A 753 -24.62 26.41 8.35
CA SER A 753 -23.84 25.17 8.35
C SER A 753 -23.34 24.79 6.96
N ALA A 754 -22.12 24.31 6.89
CA ALA A 754 -21.56 23.70 5.68
C ALA A 754 -22.23 22.35 5.28
N ALA A 755 -23.13 21.81 6.12
CA ALA A 755 -23.80 20.52 5.91
C ALA A 755 -25.04 20.65 5.00
N LEU A 756 -24.82 20.88 3.71
CA LEU A 756 -25.85 21.16 2.70
C LEU A 756 -26.90 20.06 2.58
N LEU A 757 -26.49 18.79 2.70
CA LEU A 757 -27.41 17.65 2.62
C LEU A 757 -28.41 17.62 3.79
N GLU A 758 -27.96 17.88 5.04
CA GLU A 758 -28.87 17.95 6.19
C GLU A 758 -29.80 19.15 6.11
N ARG A 759 -29.30 20.30 5.60
CA ARG A 759 -30.14 21.47 5.33
C ARG A 759 -31.22 21.18 4.28
N ALA A 760 -30.86 20.46 3.19
CA ALA A 760 -31.83 20.02 2.17
C ALA A 760 -32.93 19.14 2.76
N ARG A 761 -32.55 18.21 3.66
CA ARG A 761 -33.48 17.33 4.37
C ARG A 761 -34.43 18.12 5.27
N ALA A 762 -33.89 19.03 6.09
CA ALA A 762 -34.69 19.86 7.00
C ALA A 762 -35.68 20.75 6.24
N LEU A 763 -35.25 21.41 5.17
CA LEU A 763 -36.12 22.23 4.30
C LEU A 763 -37.22 21.38 3.64
N THR A 764 -36.90 20.21 3.14
CA THR A 764 -37.88 19.32 2.51
C THR A 764 -38.93 18.85 3.52
N ASP A 765 -38.49 18.45 4.73
CA ASP A 765 -39.37 17.98 5.78
C ASP A 765 -40.27 19.09 6.33
N LEU A 766 -39.73 20.32 6.52
CA LEU A 766 -40.50 21.50 6.92
C LEU A 766 -41.56 21.82 5.88
N GLY A 767 -41.19 21.85 4.60
CA GLY A 767 -42.14 22.12 3.52
C GLY A 767 -43.23 21.06 3.42
N ALA A 768 -42.88 19.78 3.50
CA ALA A 768 -43.82 18.67 3.53
C ALA A 768 -44.77 18.76 4.75
N ALA A 769 -44.27 19.13 5.94
CA ALA A 769 -45.07 19.30 7.13
C ALA A 769 -46.02 20.50 7.01
N ARG A 770 -45.55 21.65 6.45
CA ARG A 770 -46.43 22.83 6.17
C ARG A 770 -47.54 22.49 5.18
N ARG A 771 -47.21 21.73 4.09
CA ARG A 771 -48.21 21.24 3.12
C ARG A 771 -49.28 20.39 3.79
N ARG A 772 -48.86 19.43 4.64
CA ARG A 772 -49.79 18.57 5.40
C ARG A 772 -50.65 19.35 6.37
N ALA A 773 -50.14 20.44 6.91
CA ALA A 773 -50.90 21.40 7.74
C ALA A 773 -51.76 22.38 6.94
N ASN A 774 -51.96 22.14 5.61
CA ASN A 774 -52.68 22.95 4.65
C ASN A 774 -52.12 24.39 4.42
N ARG A 775 -50.83 24.63 4.82
CA ARG A 775 -50.11 25.90 4.59
C ARG A 775 -49.32 25.82 3.28
N ARG A 776 -50.06 25.62 2.15
CA ARG A 776 -49.46 25.34 0.83
C ARG A 776 -48.54 26.48 0.32
N ALA A 777 -48.92 27.74 0.56
CA ALA A 777 -48.13 28.90 0.13
C ALA A 777 -46.79 28.95 0.87
N GLU A 778 -46.80 28.76 2.19
CA GLU A 778 -45.60 28.74 3.03
C GLU A 778 -44.72 27.51 2.82
N ALA A 779 -45.26 26.43 2.27
CA ALA A 779 -44.52 25.22 1.96
C ALA A 779 -43.64 25.34 0.72
N ARG A 780 -43.97 26.21 -0.24
CA ARG A 780 -43.33 26.29 -1.59
C ARG A 780 -41.90 26.71 -1.51
N GLU A 781 -41.54 27.69 -0.68
CA GLU A 781 -40.18 28.21 -0.59
C GLU A 781 -39.22 27.21 0.03
N PRO A 782 -39.49 26.58 1.23
CA PRO A 782 -38.63 25.53 1.74
C PRO A 782 -38.47 24.35 0.79
N LEU A 783 -39.53 23.93 0.11
CA LEU A 783 -39.47 22.82 -0.86
C LEU A 783 -38.59 23.15 -2.08
N ARG A 784 -38.65 24.43 -2.57
CA ARG A 784 -37.80 24.85 -3.67
C ARG A 784 -36.33 24.86 -3.29
N ARG A 785 -35.99 25.49 -2.16
CA ARG A 785 -34.63 25.53 -1.62
C ARG A 785 -34.13 24.11 -1.28
N GLY A 786 -35.00 23.25 -0.70
CA GLY A 786 -34.67 21.85 -0.43
C GLY A 786 -34.38 21.06 -1.69
N LEU A 787 -35.15 21.26 -2.77
CA LEU A 787 -34.91 20.64 -4.08
C LEU A 787 -33.59 21.10 -4.69
N GLU A 788 -33.31 22.42 -4.68
CA GLU A 788 -32.10 23.01 -5.22
C GLU A 788 -30.84 22.47 -4.53
N LEU A 789 -30.87 22.39 -3.19
CA LEU A 789 -29.77 21.84 -2.40
C LEU A 789 -29.61 20.31 -2.60
N ALA A 790 -30.72 19.57 -2.69
CA ALA A 790 -30.68 18.13 -2.94
C ALA A 790 -30.07 17.80 -4.32
N ASP A 791 -30.44 18.57 -5.34
CA ASP A 791 -29.85 18.48 -6.68
C ASP A 791 -28.35 18.82 -6.65
N HIS A 792 -27.97 19.92 -5.97
CA HIS A 792 -26.57 20.32 -5.81
C HIS A 792 -25.72 19.22 -5.13
N CYS A 793 -26.26 18.58 -4.09
CA CYS A 793 -25.60 17.46 -3.42
C CYS A 793 -25.57 16.16 -4.28
N GLY A 794 -26.36 16.06 -5.33
CA GLY A 794 -26.56 14.82 -6.09
C GLY A 794 -27.42 13.78 -5.35
N ALA A 795 -28.22 14.21 -4.35
CA ALA A 795 -29.08 13.38 -3.53
C ALA A 795 -30.43 13.11 -4.23
N ARG A 796 -30.41 12.26 -5.26
CA ARG A 796 -31.56 12.02 -6.17
C ARG A 796 -32.85 11.67 -5.46
N PRO A 797 -32.92 10.70 -4.51
CA PRO A 797 -34.17 10.36 -3.84
C PRO A 797 -34.77 11.53 -3.04
N LEU A 798 -33.88 12.37 -2.45
CA LEU A 798 -34.32 13.57 -1.73
C LEU A 798 -34.88 14.63 -2.68
N ALA A 799 -34.20 14.85 -3.81
CA ALA A 799 -34.63 15.77 -4.84
C ALA A 799 -35.99 15.36 -5.46
N GLU A 800 -36.15 14.07 -5.76
CA GLU A 800 -37.43 13.52 -6.26
C GLU A 800 -38.56 13.71 -5.25
N ARG A 801 -38.27 13.47 -3.95
CA ARG A 801 -39.24 13.69 -2.87
C ARG A 801 -39.60 15.17 -2.73
N ALA A 802 -38.62 16.07 -2.71
CA ALA A 802 -38.85 17.52 -2.63
C ALA A 802 -39.66 18.02 -3.83
N HIS A 803 -39.34 17.49 -5.03
CA HIS A 803 -40.09 17.83 -6.24
C HIS A 803 -41.57 17.35 -6.18
N ALA A 804 -41.82 16.10 -5.75
CA ALA A 804 -43.15 15.55 -5.58
C ALA A 804 -44.00 16.37 -4.56
N GLU A 805 -43.40 16.71 -3.42
CA GLU A 805 -44.02 17.54 -2.39
C GLU A 805 -44.33 18.97 -2.91
N LEU A 806 -43.44 19.55 -3.73
CA LEU A 806 -43.62 20.87 -4.35
C LEU A 806 -44.74 20.85 -5.37
N LEU A 807 -44.86 19.83 -6.21
CA LEU A 807 -46.00 19.63 -7.13
C LEU A 807 -47.32 19.51 -6.36
N ALA A 808 -47.33 18.79 -5.24
CA ALA A 808 -48.52 18.64 -4.38
C ALA A 808 -48.99 19.95 -3.72
N THR A 809 -48.18 21.02 -3.72
CA THR A 809 -48.62 22.39 -3.35
C THR A 809 -49.35 23.12 -4.48
N GLY A 810 -49.42 22.55 -5.69
CA GLY A 810 -49.92 23.23 -6.90
C GLY A 810 -48.87 24.08 -7.61
N ALA A 811 -47.60 24.01 -7.24
CA ALA A 811 -46.51 24.67 -7.94
C ALA A 811 -46.16 23.91 -9.23
N ARG A 812 -45.64 24.62 -10.22
CA ARG A 812 -45.14 24.02 -11.48
C ARG A 812 -43.64 24.30 -11.62
N PRO A 813 -42.75 23.55 -10.94
CA PRO A 813 -41.31 23.73 -11.08
C PRO A 813 -40.86 23.37 -12.50
N ARG A 814 -39.93 24.16 -13.05
CA ARG A 814 -39.26 23.82 -14.32
C ARG A 814 -38.24 22.68 -14.04
N ARG A 815 -38.27 21.64 -14.85
CA ARG A 815 -37.25 20.58 -14.80
C ARG A 815 -35.90 21.16 -15.19
N ARG A 816 -34.89 21.14 -14.30
CA ARG A 816 -33.51 21.41 -14.66
C ARG A 816 -32.94 20.18 -15.38
N VAL A 817 -32.40 20.37 -16.55
CA VAL A 817 -31.54 19.38 -17.22
C VAL A 817 -30.14 19.58 -16.64
N LEU A 818 -29.57 18.57 -16.01
CA LEU A 818 -28.18 18.58 -15.61
C LEU A 818 -27.29 18.68 -16.86
N SER A 819 -26.71 19.83 -17.11
CA SER A 819 -25.78 20.09 -18.22
C SER A 819 -24.55 20.83 -17.69
N GLY A 820 -23.41 20.61 -18.30
CA GLY A 820 -22.17 21.24 -17.90
C GLY A 820 -21.50 20.57 -16.70
N LEU A 821 -21.03 21.35 -15.75
CA LEU A 821 -20.25 20.87 -14.58
C LEU A 821 -21.01 19.88 -13.70
N ASP A 822 -22.30 20.06 -13.54
CA ASP A 822 -23.16 19.20 -12.72
C ASP A 822 -23.36 17.80 -13.35
N ALA A 823 -22.99 17.62 -14.62
CA ALA A 823 -23.00 16.33 -15.30
C ALA A 823 -21.72 15.50 -15.11
N LEU A 824 -20.64 16.11 -14.59
CA LEU A 824 -19.38 15.42 -14.35
C LEU A 824 -19.49 14.51 -13.13
N THR A 825 -18.93 13.31 -13.27
CA THR A 825 -18.64 12.51 -12.06
C THR A 825 -17.46 13.16 -11.32
N PRO A 826 -17.24 12.85 -10.04
CA PRO A 826 -16.16 13.42 -9.26
C PRO A 826 -14.79 13.14 -9.80
N SER A 827 -14.56 11.89 -10.21
CA SER A 827 -13.29 11.51 -10.82
C SER A 827 -13.05 12.29 -12.12
N GLU A 828 -14.10 12.45 -12.95
CA GLU A 828 -14.03 13.29 -14.14
C GLU A 828 -13.79 14.77 -13.79
N ARG A 829 -14.48 15.30 -12.77
CA ARG A 829 -14.31 16.68 -12.31
C ARG A 829 -12.90 16.92 -11.75
N ARG A 830 -12.40 16.01 -10.90
CA ARG A 830 -11.07 16.10 -10.33
C ARG A 830 -9.99 16.07 -11.41
N VAL A 831 -10.08 15.09 -12.31
CA VAL A 831 -9.15 14.96 -13.45
C VAL A 831 -9.25 16.18 -14.36
N ALA A 832 -10.46 16.71 -14.61
CA ALA A 832 -10.67 17.90 -15.41
C ALA A 832 -10.09 19.18 -14.76
N LEU A 833 -10.21 19.34 -13.43
CA LEU A 833 -9.60 20.43 -12.67
C LEU A 833 -8.07 20.40 -12.76
N MET A 834 -7.45 19.27 -12.44
CA MET A 834 -5.99 19.09 -12.55
C MET A 834 -5.50 19.32 -13.98
N ALA A 835 -6.27 18.88 -14.97
CA ALA A 835 -5.98 19.14 -16.37
C ALA A 835 -6.11 20.63 -16.75
N ALA A 836 -7.04 21.35 -16.14
CA ALA A 836 -7.22 22.79 -16.34
C ALA A 836 -6.09 23.62 -15.69
N GLU A 837 -5.50 23.11 -14.59
CA GLU A 837 -4.31 23.67 -13.93
C GLU A 837 -3.02 23.45 -14.73
N GLY A 838 -3.10 22.80 -15.89
CA GLY A 838 -1.97 22.58 -16.80
C GLY A 838 -1.20 21.28 -16.57
N MET A 839 -1.62 20.43 -15.62
CA MET A 839 -0.96 19.14 -15.36
C MET A 839 -1.13 18.20 -16.56
N THR A 840 -0.08 17.51 -16.98
CA THR A 840 -0.20 16.49 -18.03
C THR A 840 -1.02 15.28 -17.55
N ASN A 841 -1.52 14.44 -18.47
CA ASN A 841 -2.24 13.20 -18.08
C ASN A 841 -1.39 12.31 -17.17
N ARG A 842 -0.10 12.36 -17.38
CA ARG A 842 0.91 11.66 -16.59
C ARG A 842 0.99 12.23 -15.18
N ASP A 843 1.13 13.56 -15.03
CA ASP A 843 1.20 14.18 -13.71
C ASP A 843 -0.08 13.91 -12.91
N ILE A 844 -1.24 13.95 -13.58
CA ILE A 844 -2.53 13.61 -12.99
C ILE A 844 -2.55 12.14 -12.57
N ALA A 845 -2.06 11.23 -13.41
CA ALA A 845 -2.00 9.80 -13.12
C ALA A 845 -1.07 9.52 -11.92
N GLN A 846 0.09 10.18 -11.86
CA GLN A 846 1.00 10.12 -10.72
C GLN A 846 0.36 10.65 -9.44
N ALA A 847 -0.27 11.82 -9.52
CA ALA A 847 -0.90 12.47 -8.37
C ALA A 847 -2.09 11.68 -7.80
N LEU A 848 -2.77 10.91 -8.64
CA LEU A 848 -3.94 10.09 -8.25
C LEU A 848 -3.62 8.60 -8.06
N PHE A 849 -2.37 8.17 -8.23
CA PHE A 849 -1.93 6.77 -8.19
C PHE A 849 -2.73 5.84 -9.13
N VAL A 850 -3.10 6.36 -10.29
CA VAL A 850 -3.82 5.63 -11.35
C VAL A 850 -2.97 5.53 -12.62
N THR A 851 -3.46 4.82 -13.65
CA THR A 851 -2.79 4.77 -14.96
C THR A 851 -3.12 6.00 -15.81
N SER A 852 -2.22 6.39 -16.74
CA SER A 852 -2.50 7.46 -17.71
C SER A 852 -3.76 7.16 -18.54
N ARG A 853 -4.02 5.88 -18.83
CA ARG A 853 -5.23 5.43 -19.52
C ARG A 853 -6.51 5.74 -18.74
N THR A 854 -6.48 5.55 -17.42
CA THR A 854 -7.61 5.92 -16.55
C THR A 854 -7.92 7.42 -16.64
N VAL A 855 -6.87 8.26 -16.64
CA VAL A 855 -7.00 9.71 -16.81
C VAL A 855 -7.60 10.06 -18.18
N GLU A 856 -7.15 9.43 -19.25
CA GLU A 856 -7.70 9.64 -20.60
C GLU A 856 -9.18 9.30 -20.69
N VAL A 857 -9.61 8.20 -20.11
CA VAL A 857 -11.02 7.79 -20.07
C VAL A 857 -11.85 8.84 -19.35
N HIS A 858 -11.38 9.32 -18.19
CA HIS A 858 -12.07 10.37 -17.43
C HIS A 858 -12.14 11.69 -18.19
N LEU A 859 -11.05 12.12 -18.83
CA LEU A 859 -11.02 13.33 -19.64
C LEU A 859 -11.94 13.24 -20.84
N SER A 860 -11.93 12.14 -21.57
CA SER A 860 -12.81 11.91 -22.73
C SER A 860 -14.28 11.96 -22.34
N SER A 861 -14.64 11.37 -21.21
CA SER A 861 -15.99 11.42 -20.67
C SER A 861 -16.36 12.83 -20.19
N ALA A 862 -15.42 13.53 -19.53
CA ALA A 862 -15.60 14.91 -19.10
C ALA A 862 -15.82 15.85 -20.29
N TYR A 863 -15.05 15.75 -21.36
CA TYR A 863 -15.19 16.57 -22.57
C TYR A 863 -16.57 16.39 -23.21
N ARG A 864 -17.05 15.14 -23.32
CA ARG A 864 -18.38 14.82 -23.84
C ARG A 864 -19.49 15.44 -22.99
N LYS A 865 -19.39 15.39 -21.66
CA LYS A 865 -20.40 15.91 -20.73
C LYS A 865 -20.39 17.44 -20.65
N LEU A 866 -19.20 18.06 -20.79
CA LEU A 866 -19.04 19.51 -20.85
C LEU A 866 -19.35 20.10 -22.23
N GLY A 867 -19.50 19.26 -23.27
CA GLY A 867 -19.70 19.71 -24.65
C GLY A 867 -18.48 20.41 -25.23
N ILE A 868 -17.26 20.04 -24.80
CA ILE A 868 -16.00 20.62 -25.28
C ILE A 868 -15.22 19.61 -26.11
N GLY A 869 -14.43 20.10 -27.06
CA GLY A 869 -13.64 19.27 -27.96
C GLY A 869 -12.16 19.12 -27.61
N SER A 870 -11.65 19.90 -26.65
CA SER A 870 -10.23 19.89 -26.33
C SER A 870 -9.93 20.32 -24.89
N ARG A 871 -8.75 19.91 -24.41
CA ARG A 871 -8.21 20.27 -23.08
C ARG A 871 -8.11 21.79 -22.88
N LEU A 872 -7.76 22.54 -23.90
CA LEU A 872 -7.61 24.00 -23.83
C LEU A 872 -8.92 24.73 -23.46
N GLN A 873 -10.06 24.09 -23.65
CA GLN A 873 -11.38 24.63 -23.34
C GLN A 873 -11.80 24.36 -21.87
N LEU A 874 -11.09 23.46 -21.15
CA LEU A 874 -11.40 23.11 -19.77
C LEU A 874 -11.39 24.31 -18.81
N PRO A 875 -10.38 25.19 -18.77
CA PRO A 875 -10.36 26.32 -17.82
C PRO A 875 -11.60 27.20 -17.98
N ARG A 876 -12.02 27.47 -19.24
CA ARG A 876 -13.20 28.26 -19.53
C ARG A 876 -14.50 27.54 -19.17
N ALA A 877 -14.58 26.24 -19.43
CA ALA A 877 -15.76 25.45 -19.13
C ALA A 877 -15.96 25.28 -17.62
N LEU A 878 -14.87 25.16 -16.85
CA LEU A 878 -14.87 25.05 -15.39
C LEU A 878 -15.08 26.39 -14.68
N ALA A 879 -14.60 27.52 -15.26
CA ALA A 879 -14.80 28.87 -14.71
C ALA A 879 -16.21 29.45 -14.96
N ALA A 880 -17.02 28.82 -15.78
CA ALA A 880 -18.39 29.26 -16.06
C ALA A 880 -19.39 29.03 -14.90
N SER A 881 -18.95 28.49 -13.76
CA SER A 881 -19.74 28.32 -12.55
C SER A 881 -19.56 29.47 -11.54
N PRO A 882 -20.61 29.88 -10.81
CA PRO A 882 -20.58 31.02 -9.88
C PRO A 882 -19.66 30.83 -8.67
N GLU A 883 -19.20 29.63 -8.37
CA GLU A 883 -18.44 29.32 -7.16
C GLU A 883 -16.94 29.69 -7.20
N THR A 884 -16.35 29.88 -8.40
CA THR A 884 -14.92 30.25 -8.54
C THR A 884 -14.64 31.74 -8.43
N ARG A 885 -15.65 32.59 -8.32
CA ARG A 885 -15.47 34.04 -8.15
C ARG A 885 -15.08 34.49 -6.73
N GLY A 886 -15.18 33.59 -5.72
CA GLY A 886 -14.87 33.92 -4.32
C GLY A 886 -13.41 33.73 -3.92
N GLU A 887 -12.63 32.90 -4.61
CA GLU A 887 -11.26 32.58 -4.23
C GLU A 887 -10.18 33.35 -4.99
N GLY A 888 -10.47 33.80 -6.22
CA GLY A 888 -9.50 34.57 -7.02
C GLY A 888 -9.24 36.00 -6.54
N GLU A 889 -10.16 36.60 -5.81
CA GLU A 889 -10.03 38.01 -5.33
C GLU A 889 -9.31 38.16 -3.98
N ARG A 890 -9.12 37.07 -3.22
CA ARG A 890 -8.44 37.10 -1.91
C ARG A 890 -6.93 36.79 -1.95
N VAL A 891 -6.40 36.29 -3.07
CA VAL A 891 -4.97 35.97 -3.20
C VAL A 891 -4.16 37.13 -3.82
N ALA A 892 -4.83 38.15 -4.36
CA ALA A 892 -4.16 39.27 -5.04
C ALA A 892 -3.74 40.44 -4.10
N LEU A 893 -3.93 40.34 -2.77
CA LEU A 893 -3.65 41.44 -1.81
C LEU A 893 -2.70 41.02 -0.67
N ALA A 894 -1.66 40.24 -0.94
CA ALA A 894 -0.57 40.02 0.02
C ALA A 894 0.77 39.77 -0.67
N THR A 895 1.30 40.76 -1.34
CA THR A 895 2.75 40.87 -1.56
C THR A 895 3.26 41.96 -0.61
N PRO A 896 4.15 41.65 0.35
CA PRO A 896 4.91 42.69 1.04
C PRO A 896 6.07 43.12 0.13
N SER A 897 6.08 44.40 -0.20
CA SER A 897 7.25 45.09 -0.72
C SER A 897 8.31 45.28 0.37
N SER A 898 9.54 45.07 -0.03
CA SER A 898 10.90 45.27 0.51
C SER A 898 11.50 44.13 1.28
#